data_5afe2c7ac750e2efb6d2c6f14a186560
#
_entry.id   5afe2c7ac750e2efb6d2c6f14a186560
#
_cell.length_a   1.000
_cell.length_b   1.000
_cell.length_c   1.000
_cell.angle_alpha   90.00
_cell.angle_beta   90.00
_cell.angle_gamma   90.00
#
_symmetry.space_group_name_H-M   'P 1'
#
loop_
_entity.id
_entity.type
_entity.pdbx_description
1 polymer ?
#
loop_
_entity_poly.entity_id
_entity_poly.type
_entity_poly.pdbx_seq_one_letter_code
_entity_poly.pdbx_strand_id
1 'polypeptide(L)'
;MALWSAPGASQQQLMKSDRSMMGMSDDNMMMKQILATHTPDGREVEVKPVFQLIEDILNRATLQVSSGDNAVQAQMEMEDKTQQASFIDMIEAISFAIDRISCEIAYKALGGTDAHQTTVSLFNMLAAYSWDAKLVLTLAAFAINYGEFWLLAQIYSTNPLAKSMAILKQVPSILEHAGNLKSRFDALNSLIKVMMDVTRCIIEFKDLPSLYITQDVPAFTTAFSLIPTAVYWTIRSVVACATQITTLTSMGHEFALSASEGWELSTLAHKLKTIYEHLRKQMAVCYQHIDERKSLEAYQMLLNLFETVHIDNMKVLKALIYAKDDLQPLVDGSTKKRVNIDVLRRKNVLLLISDLNISHDELSILEQIYNESRQHASRLVNPYEVVWIPVVDRSIPWDETMQNRFESIQSQMPWYTVHHPTLIEKAAIRFTKEVWHFRNKPILVVLDPQGKVVSPNAIHMMWIWGSNAFPFTSLREEALWKDETWRLELLIDGIDPELLKWIKEGKYIFLYGGDDVEWVRKFTTAARTVSNSARIPLEMVYVGKSSKREQVRRVLAAIMVEKLSYYWEDLTMVWFFWTRLESMLFSKIQLGRADDMDPMMQEIKKLISYDRDGGWALLSKGSQIVVNGHGTTVLPALLEYDMWKDHVLTKGFDKSLKDHHDKLYSIAHPCCRFEFSTHGGRIPESMKCPECQRVMDKFTTFCCCHDDNIPATHY
;
A
#
# COMPACT_ATOMS: atom_id res chain seq x y z
N MET A 1 -10.72 3.97 -26.97
CA MET A 1 -12.18 3.92 -26.78
C MET A 1 -12.51 2.62 -26.06
N ALA A 2 -12.64 2.66 -24.77
CA ALA A 2 -13.09 1.51 -23.98
C ALA A 2 -14.31 1.96 -23.17
N LEU A 3 -15.40 1.30 -23.44
CA LEU A 3 -16.73 1.51 -22.88
C LEU A 3 -16.75 1.28 -21.37
N TRP A 4 -17.11 2.29 -20.64
CA TRP A 4 -17.51 2.20 -19.24
C TRP A 4 -18.92 1.62 -19.18
N SER A 5 -19.05 0.40 -18.72
CA SER A 5 -20.33 -0.18 -18.33
C SER A 5 -20.70 0.34 -16.93
N ALA A 6 -21.81 1.03 -16.84
CA ALA A 6 -22.37 1.61 -15.62
C ALA A 6 -22.82 0.51 -14.63
N PRO A 7 -22.56 0.64 -13.32
CA PRO A 7 -23.17 -0.18 -12.29
C PRO A 7 -24.52 0.43 -11.87
N GLY A 8 -25.56 0.20 -12.67
CA GLY A 8 -26.86 0.88 -12.47
C GLY A 8 -27.97 0.06 -11.84
N ALA A 9 -27.83 -1.26 -11.66
CA ALA A 9 -28.98 -2.11 -11.29
C ALA A 9 -29.01 -2.55 -9.81
N SER A 10 -27.87 -2.67 -9.14
CA SER A 10 -27.83 -3.15 -7.74
C SER A 10 -28.05 -2.05 -6.69
N GLN A 11 -27.69 -0.79 -6.98
CA GLN A 11 -27.91 0.32 -6.07
C GLN A 11 -29.38 0.77 -5.97
N GLN A 12 -30.15 0.67 -7.06
CA GLN A 12 -31.58 0.99 -7.02
C GLN A 12 -32.42 -0.03 -6.24
N GLN A 13 -31.98 -1.29 -6.16
CA GLN A 13 -32.64 -2.31 -5.34
C GLN A 13 -32.33 -2.16 -3.85
N LEU A 14 -31.13 -1.75 -3.47
CA LEU A 14 -30.77 -1.43 -2.08
C LEU A 14 -31.51 -0.19 -1.57
N MET A 15 -31.65 0.86 -2.39
CA MET A 15 -32.44 2.06 -2.02
C MET A 15 -33.96 1.77 -1.87
N LYS A 16 -34.49 0.75 -2.56
CA LYS A 16 -35.89 0.33 -2.39
C LYS A 16 -36.12 -0.51 -1.15
N SER A 17 -35.13 -1.29 -0.71
CA SER A 17 -35.23 -2.11 0.50
C SER A 17 -35.19 -1.29 1.78
N ASP A 18 -34.33 -0.26 1.87
CA ASP A 18 -34.23 0.61 3.07
C ASP A 18 -35.45 1.54 3.25
N ARG A 19 -36.15 1.88 2.18
CA ARG A 19 -37.41 2.65 2.26
C ARG A 19 -38.59 1.86 2.82
N SER A 20 -38.56 0.56 2.83
CA SER A 20 -39.66 -0.32 3.25
C SER A 20 -39.73 -0.55 4.76
N MET A 21 -38.70 -0.19 5.54
CA MET A 21 -38.66 -0.42 7.00
C MET A 21 -39.10 0.77 7.87
N MET A 22 -39.32 1.94 7.31
CA MET A 22 -39.91 3.10 8.03
C MET A 22 -41.35 3.26 7.63
N GLY A 23 -42.28 3.27 8.60
CA GLY A 23 -43.74 3.48 8.41
C GLY A 23 -44.03 4.74 7.58
N MET A 24 -44.32 4.56 6.28
CA MET A 24 -44.09 5.57 5.24
C MET A 24 -45.13 6.67 5.10
N SER A 25 -46.27 6.64 5.79
CA SER A 25 -47.32 7.66 5.58
C SER A 25 -47.31 8.79 6.62
N ASP A 26 -47.13 8.47 7.89
CA ASP A 26 -47.16 9.47 8.98
C ASP A 26 -45.85 10.26 9.07
N ASP A 27 -44.73 9.63 8.82
CA ASP A 27 -43.39 10.29 8.81
C ASP A 27 -43.28 11.35 7.70
N ASN A 28 -43.91 11.18 6.53
CA ASN A 28 -43.89 12.16 5.45
C ASN A 28 -44.72 13.43 5.75
N MET A 29 -45.87 13.30 6.41
CA MET A 29 -46.69 14.46 6.79
C MET A 29 -45.99 15.26 7.89
N MET A 30 -45.45 14.58 8.87
CA MET A 30 -44.65 15.16 9.96
C MET A 30 -43.44 15.90 9.41
N MET A 31 -42.67 15.29 8.47
CA MET A 31 -41.52 15.95 7.90
C MET A 31 -41.84 17.19 7.08
N LYS A 32 -42.96 17.23 6.37
CA LYS A 32 -43.45 18.48 5.71
C LYS A 32 -43.72 19.59 6.73
N GLN A 33 -44.32 19.26 7.86
CA GLN A 33 -44.56 20.21 8.94
C GLN A 33 -43.25 20.74 9.53
N ILE A 34 -42.29 19.89 9.81
CA ILE A 34 -40.99 20.28 10.36
C ILE A 34 -40.17 21.13 9.37
N LEU A 35 -40.14 20.76 8.09
CA LEU A 35 -39.47 21.56 7.06
C LEU A 35 -40.12 22.95 6.90
N ALA A 36 -41.43 23.05 7.06
CA ALA A 36 -42.13 24.36 7.01
C ALA A 36 -41.73 25.30 8.16
N THR A 37 -41.25 24.78 9.29
CA THR A 37 -40.75 25.62 10.41
C THR A 37 -39.30 26.07 10.22
N HIS A 38 -38.58 25.61 9.20
CA HIS A 38 -37.15 25.89 9.03
C HIS A 38 -36.95 27.11 8.12
N THR A 39 -36.72 28.25 8.73
CA THR A 39 -36.49 29.54 8.07
C THR A 39 -35.23 30.21 8.61
N PRO A 40 -34.02 29.66 8.29
CA PRO A 40 -32.75 30.18 8.81
C PRO A 40 -32.53 31.63 8.33
N ASP A 41 -32.13 32.51 9.23
CA ASP A 41 -31.87 33.94 8.96
C ASP A 41 -30.37 34.25 8.75
N GLY A 42 -29.54 33.23 8.63
CA GLY A 42 -28.09 33.36 8.40
C GLY A 42 -27.28 33.58 9.69
N ARG A 43 -27.87 33.55 10.87
CA ARG A 43 -27.09 33.58 12.11
C ARG A 43 -26.32 32.27 12.29
N GLU A 44 -25.00 32.39 12.47
CA GLU A 44 -24.13 31.25 12.73
C GLU A 44 -23.91 31.11 14.25
N VAL A 45 -24.13 29.90 14.77
CA VAL A 45 -23.76 29.50 16.12
C VAL A 45 -22.57 28.54 16.01
N GLU A 46 -21.53 28.81 16.75
CA GLU A 46 -20.38 27.91 16.84
C GLU A 46 -20.74 26.73 17.75
N VAL A 47 -21.30 25.67 17.15
CA VAL A 47 -21.90 24.54 17.88
C VAL A 47 -20.92 23.64 18.60
N LYS A 48 -19.67 23.52 18.12
CA LYS A 48 -18.67 22.58 18.66
C LYS A 48 -18.31 22.83 20.13
N PRO A 49 -17.91 24.05 20.54
CA PRO A 49 -17.57 24.31 21.95
C PRO A 49 -18.78 24.08 22.89
N VAL A 50 -19.98 24.46 22.43
CA VAL A 50 -21.21 24.22 23.21
C VAL A 50 -21.48 22.73 23.36
N PHE A 51 -21.31 21.96 22.28
CA PHE A 51 -21.51 20.52 22.29
C PHE A 51 -20.48 19.81 23.19
N GLN A 52 -19.23 20.26 23.24
CA GLN A 52 -18.22 19.74 24.17
C GLN A 52 -18.64 19.89 25.63
N LEU A 53 -19.19 21.07 26.01
CA LEU A 53 -19.75 21.26 27.35
C LEU A 53 -20.92 20.33 27.66
N ILE A 54 -21.82 20.13 26.67
CA ILE A 54 -22.95 19.21 26.81
C ILE A 54 -22.43 17.77 27.04
N GLU A 55 -21.44 17.35 26.28
CA GLU A 55 -20.80 16.03 26.44
C GLU A 55 -20.18 15.85 27.83
N ASP A 56 -19.48 16.86 28.33
CA ASP A 56 -18.90 16.82 29.66
C ASP A 56 -19.98 16.69 30.76
N ILE A 57 -21.01 17.49 30.70
CA ILE A 57 -22.15 17.46 31.67
C ILE A 57 -22.83 16.07 31.61
N LEU A 58 -23.25 15.62 30.45
CA LEU A 58 -24.05 14.39 30.30
C LEU A 58 -23.21 13.14 30.62
N ASN A 59 -21.92 13.09 30.24
CA ASN A 59 -21.02 11.98 30.56
C ASN A 59 -20.81 11.90 32.09
N ARG A 60 -20.55 13.01 32.79
CA ARG A 60 -20.41 13.02 34.25
C ARG A 60 -21.70 12.61 34.96
N ALA A 61 -22.85 13.05 34.46
CA ALA A 61 -24.16 12.68 35.00
C ALA A 61 -24.47 11.18 34.81
N THR A 62 -24.03 10.56 33.71
CA THR A 62 -24.33 9.14 33.41
C THR A 62 -23.34 8.16 34.05
N LEU A 63 -22.06 8.53 34.28
CA LEU A 63 -21.04 7.66 34.89
C LEU A 63 -21.38 7.29 36.35
N GLN A 64 -22.16 8.10 37.05
CA GLN A 64 -22.45 7.90 38.47
C GLN A 64 -23.49 6.83 38.78
N VAL A 65 -24.25 6.39 37.78
CA VAL A 65 -25.23 5.30 37.93
C VAL A 65 -24.52 3.91 37.94
N SER A 66 -23.30 3.82 37.39
CA SER A 66 -22.61 2.55 37.13
C SER A 66 -21.41 2.24 38.02
N SER A 67 -20.87 3.16 38.82
CA SER A 67 -19.70 2.88 39.67
C SER A 67 -19.54 3.85 40.84
N GLY A 68 -19.59 3.32 42.06
CA GLY A 68 -18.92 3.95 43.18
C GLY A 68 -17.41 3.85 42.98
N ASP A 69 -16.72 4.96 43.11
CA ASP A 69 -15.29 5.21 43.17
C ASP A 69 -14.55 5.53 41.87
N ASN A 70 -13.83 6.66 42.01
CA ASN A 70 -12.77 7.27 41.20
C ASN A 70 -13.19 8.27 40.12
N ALA A 71 -13.36 9.52 40.56
CA ALA A 71 -13.36 10.70 39.71
C ALA A 71 -11.95 10.96 39.16
N VAL A 72 -11.74 10.74 37.88
CA VAL A 72 -10.57 11.26 37.16
C VAL A 72 -10.88 12.74 36.84
N GLN A 73 -10.12 13.65 37.46
CA GLN A 73 -10.12 15.07 37.10
C GLN A 73 -9.55 15.26 35.69
N ALA A 74 -10.40 15.42 34.72
CA ALA A 74 -9.99 16.00 33.43
C ALA A 74 -10.03 17.53 33.58
N GLN A 75 -8.85 18.15 33.69
CA GLN A 75 -8.71 19.58 33.59
C GLN A 75 -8.95 20.03 32.14
N MET A 76 -9.93 20.90 31.94
CA MET A 76 -10.07 21.65 30.69
C MET A 76 -8.99 22.75 30.72
N GLU A 77 -7.85 22.51 30.10
CA GLU A 77 -6.84 23.54 29.81
C GLU A 77 -7.33 24.36 28.60
N MET A 78 -7.97 25.49 28.87
CA MET A 78 -8.18 26.54 27.87
C MET A 78 -6.93 27.41 27.82
N GLU A 79 -6.08 27.17 26.85
CA GLU A 79 -4.73 27.77 26.74
C GLU A 79 -4.69 29.23 26.27
N ASP A 80 -5.81 29.87 25.86
CA ASP A 80 -5.73 31.23 25.32
C ASP A 80 -6.85 32.15 25.87
N LYS A 81 -6.45 33.25 26.52
CA LYS A 81 -7.34 34.26 27.08
C LYS A 81 -8.25 34.93 26.03
N THR A 82 -7.82 35.00 24.80
CA THR A 82 -8.56 35.59 23.68
C THR A 82 -9.70 34.66 23.22
N GLN A 83 -9.48 33.36 23.21
CA GLN A 83 -10.52 32.36 22.92
C GLN A 83 -11.57 32.31 24.03
N GLN A 84 -11.16 32.50 25.28
CA GLN A 84 -12.05 32.50 26.44
C GLN A 84 -13.04 33.67 26.42
N ALA A 85 -12.62 34.88 26.00
CA ALA A 85 -13.50 36.04 25.89
C ALA A 85 -14.54 35.84 24.76
N SER A 86 -14.12 35.41 23.58
CA SER A 86 -15.02 35.11 22.45
C SER A 86 -16.03 34.01 22.79
N PHE A 87 -15.62 33.00 23.57
CA PHE A 87 -16.50 31.93 24.01
C PHE A 87 -17.58 32.42 25.00
N ILE A 88 -17.24 33.31 25.95
CA ILE A 88 -18.19 33.91 26.90
C ILE A 88 -19.21 34.73 26.15
N ASP A 89 -18.81 35.59 25.22
CA ASP A 89 -19.72 36.41 24.41
C ASP A 89 -20.71 35.55 23.60
N MET A 90 -20.24 34.43 23.09
CA MET A 90 -21.07 33.45 22.36
C MET A 90 -22.12 32.80 23.30
N ILE A 91 -21.70 32.32 24.48
CA ILE A 91 -22.59 31.72 25.48
C ILE A 91 -23.65 32.74 25.90
N GLU A 92 -23.28 33.99 26.13
CA GLU A 92 -24.21 35.07 26.49
C GLU A 92 -25.27 35.28 25.40
N ALA A 93 -24.89 35.22 24.12
CA ALA A 93 -25.82 35.37 23.00
C ALA A 93 -26.85 34.23 22.87
N ILE A 94 -26.52 33.01 23.32
CA ILE A 94 -27.42 31.84 23.22
C ILE A 94 -28.12 31.48 24.51
N SER A 95 -27.69 32.03 25.67
CA SER A 95 -28.24 31.70 27.00
C SER A 95 -29.73 31.90 27.08
N PHE A 96 -30.23 33.02 26.57
CA PHE A 96 -31.67 33.30 26.53
C PHE A 96 -32.48 32.25 25.73
N ALA A 97 -31.91 31.77 24.63
CA ALA A 97 -32.57 30.73 23.84
C ALA A 97 -32.59 29.39 24.60
N ILE A 98 -31.53 29.06 25.29
CA ILE A 98 -31.41 27.83 26.11
C ILE A 98 -32.43 27.88 27.28
N ASP A 99 -32.49 28.98 28.00
CA ASP A 99 -33.44 29.16 29.11
C ASP A 99 -34.88 29.07 28.64
N ARG A 100 -35.23 29.69 27.52
CA ARG A 100 -36.53 29.65 26.92
C ARG A 100 -36.96 28.25 26.51
N ILE A 101 -36.02 27.44 25.91
CA ILE A 101 -36.25 26.04 25.58
C ILE A 101 -36.49 25.22 26.85
N SER A 102 -35.70 25.43 27.89
CA SER A 102 -35.81 24.76 29.18
C SER A 102 -37.18 25.01 29.82
N CYS A 103 -37.65 26.27 29.85
CA CYS A 103 -38.96 26.64 30.35
C CYS A 103 -40.11 26.00 29.56
N GLU A 104 -40.02 25.99 28.21
CA GLU A 104 -41.05 25.39 27.34
C GLU A 104 -41.18 23.88 27.57
N ILE A 105 -40.06 23.18 27.66
CA ILE A 105 -40.04 21.73 27.95
C ILE A 105 -40.67 21.45 29.32
N ALA A 106 -40.25 22.16 30.37
CA ALA A 106 -40.77 21.96 31.74
C ALA A 106 -42.28 22.25 31.85
N TYR A 107 -42.74 23.34 31.23
CA TYR A 107 -44.15 23.71 31.24
C TYR A 107 -45.05 22.67 30.56
N LYS A 108 -44.61 22.21 29.37
CA LYS A 108 -45.36 21.23 28.58
C LYS A 108 -45.35 19.84 29.21
N ALA A 109 -44.25 19.45 29.87
CA ALA A 109 -44.13 18.17 30.58
C ALA A 109 -45.19 18.06 31.72
N LEU A 110 -45.39 19.13 32.49
CA LEU A 110 -46.40 19.18 33.57
C LEU A 110 -47.84 19.23 33.05
N GLY A 111 -48.06 19.81 31.87
CA GLY A 111 -49.38 19.95 31.27
C GLY A 111 -49.94 18.71 30.56
N GLY A 112 -49.17 17.58 30.51
CA GLY A 112 -49.61 16.36 29.83
C GLY A 112 -49.75 16.52 28.30
N THR A 113 -49.07 17.50 27.72
CA THR A 113 -49.10 17.77 26.27
C THR A 113 -48.40 16.66 25.51
N ASP A 114 -48.91 16.28 24.33
CA ASP A 114 -48.26 15.30 23.47
C ASP A 114 -46.83 15.70 23.12
N ALA A 115 -45.88 14.74 23.22
CA ALA A 115 -44.48 14.96 22.96
C ALA A 115 -44.21 15.48 21.53
N HIS A 116 -45.04 15.10 20.54
CA HIS A 116 -44.95 15.64 19.18
C HIS A 116 -45.25 17.13 19.14
N GLN A 117 -46.36 17.58 19.78
CA GLN A 117 -46.73 18.99 19.81
C GLN A 117 -45.68 19.84 20.52
N THR A 118 -45.11 19.33 21.62
CA THR A 118 -43.99 19.99 22.31
C THR A 118 -42.76 20.11 21.38
N THR A 119 -42.43 19.05 20.65
CA THR A 119 -41.33 19.06 19.68
C THR A 119 -41.55 20.11 18.58
N VAL A 120 -42.78 20.19 18.01
CA VAL A 120 -43.14 21.22 16.99
C VAL A 120 -43.03 22.63 17.55
N SER A 121 -43.46 22.85 18.81
CA SER A 121 -43.29 24.13 19.49
C SER A 121 -41.84 24.57 19.57
N LEU A 122 -40.91 23.64 19.92
CA LEU A 122 -39.49 23.89 19.95
C LEU A 122 -38.92 24.22 18.55
N PHE A 123 -39.37 23.52 17.51
CA PHE A 123 -38.97 23.84 16.14
C PHE A 123 -39.41 25.24 15.70
N ASN A 124 -40.58 25.69 16.08
CA ASN A 124 -41.04 27.03 15.81
C ASN A 124 -40.24 28.10 16.57
N MET A 125 -39.85 27.83 17.83
CA MET A 125 -39.00 28.73 18.61
C MET A 125 -37.60 28.84 18.02
N LEU A 126 -37.11 27.77 17.42
CA LEU A 126 -35.81 27.65 16.84
C LEU A 126 -35.80 27.84 15.30
N ALA A 127 -36.86 28.38 14.72
CA ALA A 127 -37.06 28.50 13.27
C ALA A 127 -35.84 29.11 12.55
N ALA A 128 -35.26 30.16 13.13
CA ALA A 128 -34.16 30.93 12.57
C ALA A 128 -32.76 30.23 12.62
N TYR A 129 -32.64 29.15 13.36
CA TYR A 129 -31.35 28.44 13.53
C TYR A 129 -31.15 27.32 12.50
N SER A 130 -29.90 27.00 12.18
CA SER A 130 -29.52 25.83 11.39
C SER A 130 -29.86 24.51 12.09
N TRP A 131 -29.90 23.39 11.37
CA TRP A 131 -30.28 22.09 11.94
C TRP A 131 -29.40 21.64 13.10
N ASP A 132 -28.10 21.81 12.97
CA ASP A 132 -27.10 21.52 14.01
C ASP A 132 -27.26 22.41 15.22
N ALA A 133 -27.50 23.71 15.02
CA ALA A 133 -27.73 24.65 16.13
C ALA A 133 -29.06 24.36 16.88
N LYS A 134 -30.15 24.04 16.17
CA LYS A 134 -31.41 23.61 16.80
C LYS A 134 -31.20 22.46 17.76
N LEU A 135 -30.42 21.47 17.30
CA LEU A 135 -30.13 20.27 18.05
C LEU A 135 -29.28 20.55 19.28
N VAL A 136 -28.18 21.29 19.10
CA VAL A 136 -27.22 21.59 20.18
C VAL A 136 -27.86 22.48 21.24
N LEU A 137 -28.64 23.50 20.87
CA LEU A 137 -29.36 24.37 21.83
C LEU A 137 -30.40 23.59 22.66
N THR A 138 -31.13 22.66 22.02
CA THR A 138 -32.12 21.83 22.74
C THR A 138 -31.42 20.83 23.68
N LEU A 139 -30.28 20.23 23.25
CA LEU A 139 -29.51 19.39 24.13
C LEU A 139 -28.84 20.15 25.27
N ALA A 140 -28.40 21.40 25.06
CA ALA A 140 -27.88 22.27 26.13
C ALA A 140 -28.92 22.52 27.23
N ALA A 141 -30.17 22.87 26.84
CA ALA A 141 -31.25 23.05 27.79
C ALA A 141 -31.52 21.77 28.60
N PHE A 142 -31.51 20.62 27.97
CA PHE A 142 -31.65 19.33 28.67
C PHE A 142 -30.45 19.01 29.57
N ALA A 143 -29.22 19.22 29.09
CA ALA A 143 -28.03 18.95 29.85
C ALA A 143 -27.92 19.74 31.14
N ILE A 144 -28.34 21.01 31.12
CA ILE A 144 -28.41 21.85 32.34
C ILE A 144 -29.38 21.24 33.34
N ASN A 145 -30.63 20.92 32.95
CA ASN A 145 -31.64 20.37 33.85
C ASN A 145 -31.23 18.99 34.40
N TYR A 146 -30.68 18.13 33.54
CA TYR A 146 -30.25 16.79 33.91
C TYR A 146 -28.98 16.83 34.79
N GLY A 147 -28.05 17.72 34.47
CA GLY A 147 -26.85 17.97 35.27
C GLY A 147 -27.19 18.54 36.65
N GLU A 148 -28.13 19.48 36.74
CA GLU A 148 -28.61 20.03 38.01
C GLU A 148 -29.23 18.95 38.91
N PHE A 149 -30.05 18.06 38.34
CA PHE A 149 -30.62 16.93 39.09
C PHE A 149 -29.54 16.07 39.73
N TRP A 150 -28.53 15.66 38.93
CA TRP A 150 -27.44 14.81 39.41
C TRP A 150 -26.48 15.54 40.36
N LEU A 151 -26.21 16.82 40.14
CA LEU A 151 -25.42 17.64 41.05
C LEU A 151 -26.10 17.72 42.44
N LEU A 152 -27.39 17.98 42.49
CA LEU A 152 -28.13 17.97 43.75
C LEU A 152 -28.11 16.59 44.40
N ALA A 153 -28.26 15.52 43.66
CA ALA A 153 -28.19 14.16 44.16
C ALA A 153 -26.82 13.83 44.80
N GLN A 154 -25.75 14.47 44.35
CA GLN A 154 -24.40 14.27 44.91
C GLN A 154 -24.12 15.06 46.17
N ILE A 155 -24.51 16.35 46.18
CA ILE A 155 -24.09 17.29 47.22
C ILE A 155 -25.11 17.56 48.30
N TYR A 156 -26.37 17.02 48.20
CA TYR A 156 -27.45 17.30 49.15
C TYR A 156 -27.13 16.86 50.59
N SER A 157 -26.32 15.84 50.77
CA SER A 157 -25.92 15.36 52.10
C SER A 157 -24.90 16.25 52.79
N THR A 158 -24.08 16.97 52.02
CA THR A 158 -22.96 17.76 52.50
C THR A 158 -23.20 19.27 52.51
N ASN A 159 -24.15 19.76 51.68
CA ASN A 159 -24.44 21.18 51.56
C ASN A 159 -25.89 21.50 52.03
N PRO A 160 -26.07 22.37 53.05
CA PRO A 160 -27.41 22.71 53.59
C PRO A 160 -28.37 23.34 52.58
N LEU A 161 -27.88 24.19 51.68
CA LEU A 161 -28.71 24.78 50.61
C LEU A 161 -29.15 23.72 49.59
N ALA A 162 -28.22 22.89 49.17
CA ALA A 162 -28.52 21.79 48.27
C ALA A 162 -29.51 20.79 48.89
N LYS A 163 -29.42 20.55 50.21
CA LYS A 163 -30.36 19.72 50.94
C LYS A 163 -31.80 20.27 50.87
N SER A 164 -31.97 21.57 51.09
CA SER A 164 -33.30 22.21 51.00
C SER A 164 -33.86 22.13 49.57
N MET A 165 -33.04 22.40 48.57
CA MET A 165 -33.43 22.30 47.16
C MET A 165 -33.77 20.85 46.76
N ALA A 166 -32.97 19.89 47.20
CA ALA A 166 -33.17 18.47 46.91
C ALA A 166 -34.48 17.95 47.53
N ILE A 167 -34.83 18.40 48.74
CA ILE A 167 -36.11 18.06 49.40
C ILE A 167 -37.27 18.57 48.57
N LEU A 168 -37.22 19.84 48.11
CA LEU A 168 -38.28 20.43 47.27
C LEU A 168 -38.43 19.70 45.93
N LYS A 169 -37.34 19.17 45.39
CA LYS A 169 -37.32 18.38 44.16
C LYS A 169 -37.47 16.86 44.39
N GLN A 170 -37.82 16.43 45.61
CA GLN A 170 -38.02 15.03 46.02
C GLN A 170 -36.83 14.09 45.72
N VAL A 171 -35.63 14.64 45.52
CA VAL A 171 -34.42 13.88 45.17
C VAL A 171 -34.09 12.78 46.19
N PRO A 172 -34.13 12.96 47.52
CA PRO A 172 -33.88 11.91 48.48
C PRO A 172 -34.80 10.69 48.32
N SER A 173 -36.11 10.93 48.13
CA SER A 173 -37.09 9.86 47.93
C SER A 173 -36.84 9.08 46.63
N ILE A 174 -36.43 9.77 45.54
CA ILE A 174 -36.04 9.13 44.27
C ILE A 174 -34.80 8.20 44.48
N LEU A 175 -33.82 8.67 45.24
CA LEU A 175 -32.60 7.91 45.51
C LEU A 175 -32.84 6.69 46.42
N GLU A 176 -33.73 6.77 47.41
CA GLU A 176 -34.16 5.63 48.22
C GLU A 176 -34.79 4.52 47.39
N HIS A 177 -35.45 4.86 46.27
CA HIS A 177 -36.10 3.91 45.36
C HIS A 177 -35.25 3.63 44.11
N ALA A 178 -33.97 4.03 44.07
CA ALA A 178 -33.09 3.92 42.90
C ALA A 178 -32.99 2.46 42.35
N GLY A 179 -33.06 1.44 43.20
CA GLY A 179 -33.09 0.04 42.78
C GLY A 179 -34.28 -0.31 41.87
N ASN A 180 -35.45 0.21 42.14
CA ASN A 180 -36.66 -0.02 41.36
C ASN A 180 -36.68 0.81 40.08
N LEU A 181 -35.96 1.94 40.05
CA LEU A 181 -35.86 2.86 38.93
C LEU A 181 -34.66 2.57 38.02
N LYS A 182 -33.80 1.59 38.36
CA LYS A 182 -32.56 1.30 37.64
C LYS A 182 -32.78 1.05 36.15
N SER A 183 -33.73 0.19 35.79
CA SER A 183 -34.02 -0.12 34.37
C SER A 183 -34.42 1.12 33.57
N ARG A 184 -35.12 2.09 34.23
CA ARG A 184 -35.54 3.35 33.61
C ARG A 184 -34.35 4.30 33.42
N PHE A 185 -33.48 4.43 34.42
CA PHE A 185 -32.26 5.21 34.27
C PHE A 185 -31.30 4.58 33.23
N ASP A 186 -31.23 3.26 33.14
CA ASP A 186 -30.43 2.57 32.11
C ASP A 186 -30.98 2.87 30.69
N ALA A 187 -32.33 2.85 30.52
CA ALA A 187 -32.97 3.22 29.25
C ALA A 187 -32.74 4.71 28.91
N LEU A 188 -32.83 5.60 29.90
CA LEU A 188 -32.54 7.02 29.75
C LEU A 188 -31.09 7.26 29.32
N ASN A 189 -30.14 6.66 30.02
CA ASN A 189 -28.73 6.80 29.70
C ASN A 189 -28.38 6.24 28.33
N SER A 190 -28.99 5.11 27.93
CA SER A 190 -28.84 4.55 26.59
C SER A 190 -29.33 5.52 25.50
N LEU A 191 -30.52 6.17 25.75
CA LEU A 191 -31.08 7.15 24.83
C LEU A 191 -30.18 8.40 24.74
N ILE A 192 -29.72 8.95 25.89
CA ILE A 192 -28.81 10.10 25.96
C ILE A 192 -27.56 9.83 25.14
N LYS A 193 -26.94 8.65 25.28
CA LYS A 193 -25.75 8.27 24.52
C LYS A 193 -25.97 8.32 23.00
N VAL A 194 -27.07 7.73 22.53
CA VAL A 194 -27.42 7.73 21.10
C VAL A 194 -27.74 9.13 20.59
N MET A 195 -28.43 9.99 21.40
CA MET A 195 -28.64 11.39 21.04
C MET A 195 -27.31 12.14 20.84
N MET A 196 -26.34 11.95 21.72
CA MET A 196 -25.01 12.55 21.58
C MET A 196 -24.29 12.03 20.32
N ASP A 197 -24.35 10.73 20.05
CA ASP A 197 -23.72 10.13 18.87
C ASP A 197 -24.31 10.66 17.56
N VAL A 198 -25.63 10.81 17.46
CA VAL A 198 -26.31 11.42 16.30
C VAL A 198 -25.89 12.88 16.14
N THR A 199 -25.87 13.65 17.24
CA THR A 199 -25.51 15.07 17.22
C THR A 199 -24.07 15.27 16.75
N ARG A 200 -23.14 14.49 17.29
CA ARG A 200 -21.73 14.51 16.86
C ARG A 200 -21.61 14.22 15.37
N CYS A 201 -22.31 13.21 14.87
CA CYS A 201 -22.30 12.86 13.46
C CYS A 201 -22.83 13.99 12.56
N ILE A 202 -23.90 14.69 12.98
CA ILE A 202 -24.45 15.84 12.23
C ILE A 202 -23.46 17.01 12.19
N ILE A 203 -22.77 17.30 13.30
CA ILE A 203 -21.73 18.33 13.36
C ILE A 203 -20.56 17.95 12.45
N GLU A 204 -20.12 16.68 12.45
CA GLU A 204 -19.07 16.17 11.56
C GLU A 204 -19.44 16.34 10.07
N PHE A 205 -20.71 16.14 9.68
CA PHE A 205 -21.16 16.37 8.29
C PHE A 205 -21.02 17.84 7.86
N LYS A 206 -21.26 18.78 8.76
CA LYS A 206 -21.09 20.22 8.49
C LYS A 206 -19.62 20.59 8.28
N ASP A 207 -18.72 19.89 8.94
CA ASP A 207 -17.27 20.12 8.89
C ASP A 207 -16.59 19.49 7.67
N LEU A 208 -17.30 18.71 6.87
CA LEU A 208 -16.72 18.12 5.67
C LEU A 208 -16.21 19.21 4.72
N PRO A 209 -14.99 19.06 4.17
CA PRO A 209 -14.41 20.08 3.30
C PRO A 209 -15.24 20.29 2.05
N SER A 210 -15.80 21.49 1.90
CA SER A 210 -16.65 21.88 0.75
C SER A 210 -15.92 21.81 -0.60
N LEU A 211 -14.58 21.82 -0.58
CA LEU A 211 -13.77 21.65 -1.79
C LEU A 211 -13.94 20.25 -2.41
N TYR A 212 -14.13 19.22 -1.59
CA TYR A 212 -14.22 17.83 -2.04
C TYR A 212 -15.64 17.27 -2.00
N ILE A 213 -16.49 17.81 -1.11
CA ILE A 213 -17.87 17.37 -0.90
C ILE A 213 -18.82 18.44 -1.37
N THR A 214 -19.44 18.18 -2.51
CA THR A 214 -20.49 19.02 -3.12
C THR A 214 -21.83 18.28 -3.10
N GLN A 215 -22.89 18.96 -3.46
CA GLN A 215 -24.22 18.36 -3.57
C GLN A 215 -24.32 17.25 -4.62
N ASP A 216 -23.33 17.12 -5.51
CA ASP A 216 -23.28 16.07 -6.52
C ASP A 216 -22.84 14.72 -5.95
N VAL A 217 -22.31 14.68 -4.72
CA VAL A 217 -21.91 13.45 -4.04
C VAL A 217 -23.15 12.74 -3.48
N PRO A 218 -23.57 11.56 -4.02
CA PRO A 218 -24.83 10.93 -3.63
C PRO A 218 -24.92 10.61 -2.13
N ALA A 219 -23.81 10.22 -1.50
CA ALA A 219 -23.76 9.92 -0.08
C ALA A 219 -24.04 11.16 0.78
N PHE A 220 -23.47 12.31 0.40
CA PHE A 220 -23.71 13.58 1.08
C PHE A 220 -25.16 14.03 0.93
N THR A 221 -25.72 14.01 -0.28
CA THR A 221 -27.12 14.38 -0.55
C THR A 221 -28.10 13.49 0.21
N THR A 222 -27.82 12.17 0.27
CA THR A 222 -28.61 11.21 1.04
C THR A 222 -28.58 11.53 2.54
N ALA A 223 -27.38 11.77 3.09
CA ALA A 223 -27.23 12.15 4.50
C ALA A 223 -27.93 13.49 4.80
N PHE A 224 -27.71 14.50 3.94
CA PHE A 224 -28.29 15.82 4.11
C PHE A 224 -29.83 15.79 4.11
N SER A 225 -30.44 14.96 3.28
CA SER A 225 -31.90 14.75 3.26
C SER A 225 -32.43 14.06 4.52
N LEU A 226 -31.60 13.30 5.25
CA LEU A 226 -31.96 12.60 6.48
C LEU A 226 -31.75 13.45 7.73
N ILE A 227 -30.91 14.49 7.69
CA ILE A 227 -30.59 15.36 8.84
C ILE A 227 -31.87 15.94 9.48
N PRO A 228 -32.87 16.51 8.77
CA PRO A 228 -34.08 17.01 9.39
C PRO A 228 -34.83 15.95 10.20
N THR A 229 -34.91 14.72 9.68
CA THR A 229 -35.50 13.58 10.37
C THR A 229 -34.73 13.20 11.64
N ALA A 230 -33.39 13.17 11.55
CA ALA A 230 -32.52 12.89 12.68
C ALA A 230 -32.67 13.95 13.78
N VAL A 231 -32.72 15.22 13.42
CA VAL A 231 -32.92 16.34 14.34
C VAL A 231 -34.31 16.25 15.03
N TYR A 232 -35.37 15.95 14.28
CA TYR A 232 -36.70 15.75 14.85
C TYR A 232 -36.71 14.65 15.91
N TRP A 233 -36.23 13.45 15.57
CA TRP A 233 -36.27 12.34 16.51
C TRP A 233 -35.35 12.55 17.70
N THR A 234 -34.24 13.26 17.54
CA THR A 234 -33.36 13.62 18.67
C THR A 234 -34.03 14.64 19.59
N ILE A 235 -34.64 15.73 19.06
CA ILE A 235 -35.36 16.72 19.89
C ILE A 235 -36.58 16.08 20.57
N ARG A 236 -37.31 15.19 19.88
CA ARG A 236 -38.40 14.43 20.49
C ARG A 236 -37.90 13.52 21.63
N SER A 237 -36.74 12.94 21.48
CA SER A 237 -36.10 12.14 22.53
C SER A 237 -35.67 13.00 23.72
N VAL A 238 -35.16 14.21 23.46
CA VAL A 238 -34.88 15.20 24.52
C VAL A 238 -36.16 15.52 25.31
N VAL A 239 -37.25 15.79 24.60
CA VAL A 239 -38.57 16.07 25.26
C VAL A 239 -38.99 14.88 26.12
N ALA A 240 -38.89 13.65 25.62
CA ALA A 240 -39.22 12.44 26.36
C ALA A 240 -38.34 12.26 27.62
N CYS A 241 -37.04 12.44 27.50
CA CYS A 241 -36.11 12.37 28.63
C CYS A 241 -36.41 13.45 29.69
N ALA A 242 -36.63 14.68 29.25
CA ALA A 242 -36.94 15.79 30.16
C ALA A 242 -38.29 15.59 30.86
N THR A 243 -39.31 15.10 30.16
CA THR A 243 -40.61 14.76 30.76
C THR A 243 -40.45 13.71 31.84
N GLN A 244 -39.63 12.68 31.63
CA GLN A 244 -39.34 11.66 32.65
C GLN A 244 -38.70 12.24 33.91
N ILE A 245 -37.71 13.11 33.77
CA ILE A 245 -37.05 13.76 34.92
C ILE A 245 -38.03 14.70 35.65
N THR A 246 -38.81 15.50 34.91
CA THR A 246 -39.78 16.42 35.46
C THR A 246 -40.91 15.66 36.22
N THR A 247 -41.38 14.55 35.68
CA THR A 247 -42.41 13.71 36.34
C THR A 247 -41.83 13.10 37.62
N LEU A 248 -40.63 12.58 37.62
CA LEU A 248 -39.95 12.04 38.81
C LEU A 248 -39.81 13.08 39.92
N THR A 249 -39.43 14.31 39.59
CA THR A 249 -39.16 15.38 40.56
C THR A 249 -40.39 16.14 41.03
N SER A 250 -41.53 16.04 40.32
CA SER A 250 -42.72 16.80 40.60
C SER A 250 -43.91 15.98 41.12
N MET A 251 -44.06 14.72 40.64
CA MET A 251 -45.20 13.86 40.95
C MET A 251 -44.89 12.70 41.89
N GLY A 252 -43.63 12.52 42.22
CA GLY A 252 -43.14 11.44 43.08
C GLY A 252 -43.00 10.09 42.39
N HIS A 253 -42.35 9.15 43.07
CA HIS A 253 -41.96 7.87 42.53
C HIS A 253 -43.11 6.89 42.25
N GLU A 254 -44.26 7.04 42.90
CA GLU A 254 -45.43 6.17 42.69
C GLU A 254 -45.99 6.28 41.26
N PHE A 255 -46.02 7.49 40.69
CA PHE A 255 -46.41 7.71 39.30
C PHE A 255 -45.38 7.20 38.27
N ALA A 256 -44.11 7.13 38.66
CA ALA A 256 -43.02 6.73 37.79
C ALA A 256 -42.93 5.21 37.54
N LEU A 257 -43.71 4.40 38.28
CA LEU A 257 -43.65 2.91 38.19
C LEU A 257 -44.49 2.31 37.05
N SER A 258 -45.13 3.12 36.18
CA SER A 258 -45.88 2.59 35.05
C SER A 258 -44.93 2.02 33.98
N ALA A 259 -45.11 0.74 33.62
CA ALA A 259 -44.24 0.00 32.72
C ALA A 259 -44.19 0.52 31.27
N SER A 260 -45.18 1.35 30.86
CA SER A 260 -45.32 1.84 29.47
C SER A 260 -44.24 2.84 29.04
N GLU A 261 -43.72 3.65 29.97
CA GLU A 261 -42.81 4.75 29.66
C GLU A 261 -41.34 4.32 29.42
N GLY A 262 -40.90 3.24 30.08
CA GLY A 262 -39.60 2.65 29.81
C GLY A 262 -39.50 2.02 28.41
N TRP A 263 -40.59 1.51 27.88
CA TRP A 263 -40.69 0.99 26.52
C TRP A 263 -40.57 2.11 25.46
N GLU A 264 -41.13 3.29 25.70
CA GLU A 264 -41.03 4.43 24.80
C GLU A 264 -39.59 4.91 24.64
N LEU A 265 -38.83 5.07 25.74
CA LEU A 265 -37.42 5.46 25.70
C LEU A 265 -36.57 4.45 24.92
N SER A 266 -36.81 3.16 25.12
CA SER A 266 -36.11 2.09 24.41
C SER A 266 -36.44 2.10 22.91
N THR A 267 -37.68 2.38 22.54
CA THR A 267 -38.12 2.49 21.14
C THR A 267 -37.47 3.69 20.44
N LEU A 268 -37.39 4.85 21.11
CA LEU A 268 -36.70 6.03 20.62
C LEU A 268 -35.20 5.78 20.45
N ALA A 269 -34.57 5.11 21.43
CA ALA A 269 -33.16 4.74 21.34
C ALA A 269 -32.85 3.83 20.12
N HIS A 270 -33.73 2.85 19.89
CA HIS A 270 -33.61 1.98 18.73
C HIS A 270 -33.75 2.74 17.39
N LYS A 271 -34.76 3.61 17.30
CA LYS A 271 -34.98 4.43 16.11
C LYS A 271 -33.80 5.37 15.82
N LEU A 272 -33.30 6.06 16.85
CA LEU A 272 -32.13 6.93 16.70
C LEU A 272 -30.86 6.13 16.35
N LYS A 273 -30.69 4.95 16.92
CA LYS A 273 -29.55 4.08 16.59
C LYS A 273 -29.56 3.69 15.11
N THR A 274 -30.72 3.35 14.56
CA THR A 274 -30.85 3.04 13.12
C THR A 274 -30.50 4.25 12.25
N ILE A 275 -30.94 5.44 12.63
CA ILE A 275 -30.63 6.71 11.96
C ILE A 275 -29.10 6.96 12.04
N TYR A 276 -28.50 6.81 13.22
CA TYR A 276 -27.06 6.97 13.42
C TYR A 276 -26.21 6.03 12.56
N GLU A 277 -26.57 4.73 12.54
CA GLU A 277 -25.87 3.74 11.72
C GLU A 277 -25.92 4.10 10.22
N HIS A 278 -27.07 4.60 9.75
CA HIS A 278 -27.21 5.06 8.37
C HIS A 278 -26.34 6.31 8.11
N LEU A 279 -26.39 7.32 8.97
CA LEU A 279 -25.56 8.52 8.84
C LEU A 279 -24.05 8.18 8.86
N ARG A 280 -23.61 7.31 9.78
CA ARG A 280 -22.21 6.86 9.84
C ARG A 280 -21.77 6.14 8.58
N LYS A 281 -22.64 5.32 7.98
CA LYS A 281 -22.36 4.67 6.70
C LYS A 281 -22.15 5.70 5.58
N GLN A 282 -23.03 6.71 5.48
CA GLN A 282 -22.86 7.79 4.49
C GLN A 282 -21.60 8.61 4.76
N MET A 283 -21.28 8.89 6.03
CA MET A 283 -20.06 9.59 6.42
C MET A 283 -18.80 8.85 5.95
N ALA A 284 -18.76 7.53 6.15
CA ALA A 284 -17.64 6.71 5.69
C ALA A 284 -17.45 6.80 4.17
N VAL A 285 -18.54 6.80 3.39
CA VAL A 285 -18.48 6.99 1.93
C VAL A 285 -18.01 8.40 1.57
N CYS A 286 -18.43 9.44 2.30
CA CYS A 286 -17.92 10.81 2.09
C CYS A 286 -16.40 10.90 2.36
N TYR A 287 -15.90 10.31 3.43
CA TYR A 287 -14.45 10.27 3.71
C TYR A 287 -13.68 9.49 2.66
N GLN A 288 -14.22 8.37 2.18
CA GLN A 288 -13.62 7.62 1.07
C GLN A 288 -13.52 8.49 -0.19
N HIS A 289 -14.58 9.22 -0.54
CA HIS A 289 -14.60 10.13 -1.69
C HIS A 289 -13.55 11.25 -1.55
N ILE A 290 -13.41 11.83 -0.35
CA ILE A 290 -12.38 12.84 -0.06
C ILE A 290 -10.98 12.25 -0.28
N ASP A 291 -10.72 11.05 0.25
CA ASP A 291 -9.42 10.39 0.13
C ASP A 291 -9.08 10.07 -1.34
N GLU A 292 -10.07 9.58 -2.11
CA GLU A 292 -9.91 9.32 -3.55
C GLU A 292 -9.61 10.61 -4.33
N ARG A 293 -10.32 11.71 -4.05
CA ARG A 293 -10.07 13.01 -4.68
C ARG A 293 -8.70 13.58 -4.36
N LYS A 294 -8.31 13.57 -3.08
CA LYS A 294 -6.97 13.98 -2.65
C LYS A 294 -5.88 13.14 -3.30
N SER A 295 -6.09 11.83 -3.39
CA SER A 295 -5.14 10.92 -4.05
C SER A 295 -5.03 11.20 -5.55
N LEU A 296 -6.14 11.54 -6.22
CA LEU A 296 -6.13 11.93 -7.63
C LEU A 296 -5.39 13.24 -7.87
N GLU A 297 -5.64 14.26 -7.04
CA GLU A 297 -4.93 15.54 -7.11
C GLU A 297 -3.42 15.37 -6.90
N ALA A 298 -3.04 14.59 -5.88
CA ALA A 298 -1.63 14.29 -5.61
C ALA A 298 -0.97 13.53 -6.80
N TYR A 299 -1.71 12.62 -7.45
CA TYR A 299 -1.24 11.91 -8.64
C TYR A 299 -1.04 12.87 -9.83
N GLN A 300 -1.99 13.80 -10.08
CA GLN A 300 -1.85 14.83 -11.13
C GLN A 300 -0.68 15.77 -10.83
N MET A 301 -0.48 16.12 -9.57
CA MET A 301 0.67 16.93 -9.15
C MET A 301 1.99 16.21 -9.43
N LEU A 302 2.08 14.89 -9.17
CA LEU A 302 3.27 14.10 -9.51
C LEU A 302 3.53 14.07 -11.01
N LEU A 303 2.51 13.87 -11.85
CA LEU A 303 2.66 13.93 -13.32
C LEU A 303 3.25 15.28 -13.75
N ASN A 304 2.68 16.38 -13.28
CA ASN A 304 3.16 17.73 -13.60
C ASN A 304 4.59 18.00 -13.10
N LEU A 305 4.95 17.46 -11.93
CA LEU A 305 6.30 17.60 -11.39
C LEU A 305 7.34 16.91 -12.28
N PHE A 306 7.05 15.73 -12.82
CA PHE A 306 7.97 15.04 -13.71
C PHE A 306 8.06 15.62 -15.11
N GLU A 307 7.07 16.40 -15.53
CA GLU A 307 7.08 17.15 -16.81
C GLU A 307 7.79 18.51 -16.70
N THR A 308 7.95 19.03 -15.49
CA THR A 308 8.53 20.36 -15.24
C THR A 308 10.04 20.28 -15.00
N VAL A 309 10.77 21.32 -15.42
CA VAL A 309 12.21 21.44 -15.12
C VAL A 309 12.41 22.07 -13.74
N HIS A 310 13.26 21.44 -12.94
CA HIS A 310 13.58 21.88 -11.57
C HIS A 310 15.05 22.32 -11.43
N ILE A 311 15.32 23.14 -10.42
CA ILE A 311 16.69 23.57 -10.06
C ILE A 311 17.46 22.41 -9.42
N ASP A 312 16.75 21.56 -8.65
CA ASP A 312 17.27 20.37 -8.01
C ASP A 312 16.17 19.30 -7.89
N ASN A 313 16.57 18.09 -7.49
CA ASN A 313 15.71 16.92 -7.39
C ASN A 313 14.80 16.88 -6.15
N MET A 314 14.86 17.90 -5.27
CA MET A 314 14.19 17.84 -3.98
C MET A 314 12.68 17.81 -4.06
N LYS A 315 12.08 18.62 -4.95
CA LYS A 315 10.61 18.65 -5.12
C LYS A 315 10.07 17.27 -5.53
N VAL A 316 10.75 16.63 -6.47
CA VAL A 316 10.38 15.31 -6.98
C VAL A 316 10.55 14.24 -5.91
N LEU A 317 11.69 14.21 -5.22
CA LEU A 317 11.97 13.24 -4.17
C LEU A 317 11.02 13.37 -2.98
N LYS A 318 10.72 14.60 -2.54
CA LYS A 318 9.74 14.85 -1.48
C LYS A 318 8.33 14.37 -1.87
N ALA A 319 7.90 14.63 -3.10
CA ALA A 319 6.60 14.21 -3.58
C ALA A 319 6.47 12.67 -3.70
N LEU A 320 7.57 11.97 -4.00
CA LEU A 320 7.58 10.50 -4.10
C LEU A 320 7.68 9.79 -2.76
N ILE A 321 8.50 10.32 -1.84
CA ILE A 321 8.86 9.63 -0.60
C ILE A 321 8.03 10.18 0.55
N TYR A 322 8.15 11.51 0.82
CA TYR A 322 7.44 12.16 1.91
C TYR A 322 7.44 13.67 1.75
N ALA A 323 6.25 14.27 1.67
CA ALA A 323 6.09 15.67 1.34
C ALA A 323 6.34 16.65 2.50
N LYS A 324 6.29 16.18 3.77
CA LYS A 324 6.43 17.02 4.97
C LYS A 324 7.89 17.15 5.40
N ASP A 325 8.27 18.34 5.90
CA ASP A 325 9.66 18.66 6.26
C ASP A 325 10.04 18.28 7.71
N ASP A 326 9.09 17.88 8.52
CA ASP A 326 9.24 17.63 9.97
C ASP A 326 9.85 16.27 10.32
N LEU A 327 10.00 15.36 9.36
CA LEU A 327 10.50 14.01 9.58
C LEU A 327 11.78 13.72 8.80
N GLN A 328 12.57 12.79 9.33
CA GLN A 328 13.69 12.16 8.66
C GLN A 328 13.18 10.84 8.01
N PRO A 329 12.71 10.86 6.75
CA PRO A 329 12.01 9.74 6.15
C PRO A 329 12.92 8.61 5.66
N LEU A 330 14.24 8.83 5.64
CA LEU A 330 15.22 7.86 5.18
C LEU A 330 16.00 7.25 6.35
N VAL A 331 16.48 6.03 6.14
CA VAL A 331 17.48 5.36 6.97
C VAL A 331 18.73 5.16 6.15
N ASP A 332 19.86 5.58 6.64
CA ASP A 332 21.16 5.29 6.06
C ASP A 332 21.54 3.84 6.37
N GLY A 333 21.69 3.01 5.34
CA GLY A 333 21.97 1.59 5.49
C GLY A 333 23.33 1.28 6.12
N SER A 334 24.30 2.18 6.04
CA SER A 334 25.63 1.99 6.62
C SER A 334 25.68 2.32 8.11
N THR A 335 25.00 3.41 8.53
CA THR A 335 25.01 3.89 9.93
C THR A 335 23.78 3.47 10.72
N LYS A 336 22.75 2.94 10.03
CA LYS A 336 21.41 2.60 10.57
C LYS A 336 20.71 3.78 11.26
N LYS A 337 21.12 5.01 10.95
CA LYS A 337 20.52 6.23 11.49
C LYS A 337 19.51 6.83 10.53
N ARG A 338 18.49 7.47 11.09
CA ARG A 338 17.55 8.26 10.32
C ARG A 338 18.22 9.52 9.78
N VAL A 339 17.92 9.87 8.54
CA VAL A 339 18.47 11.05 7.86
C VAL A 339 17.38 11.78 7.08
N ASN A 340 17.61 13.07 6.85
CA ASN A 340 16.73 13.88 6.03
C ASN A 340 16.94 13.56 4.53
N ILE A 341 15.92 13.79 3.74
CA ILE A 341 15.96 13.59 2.28
C ILE A 341 17.00 14.50 1.60
N ASP A 342 17.41 15.60 2.25
CA ASP A 342 18.42 16.55 1.76
C ASP A 342 19.79 15.92 1.47
N VAL A 343 20.10 14.74 2.02
CA VAL A 343 21.31 13.97 1.70
C VAL A 343 21.40 13.60 0.22
N LEU A 344 20.27 13.62 -0.49
CA LEU A 344 20.15 13.30 -1.92
C LEU A 344 20.17 14.56 -2.83
N ARG A 345 20.19 15.75 -2.26
CA ARG A 345 20.09 17.01 -2.99
C ARG A 345 21.20 17.13 -4.05
N ARG A 346 20.81 17.40 -5.28
CA ARG A 346 21.70 17.58 -6.46
C ARG A 346 22.61 16.39 -6.72
N LYS A 347 22.19 15.17 -6.33
CA LYS A 347 22.89 13.94 -6.67
C LYS A 347 22.12 13.17 -7.75
N ASN A 348 22.80 12.29 -8.48
CA ASN A 348 22.14 11.27 -9.24
C ASN A 348 21.55 10.24 -8.26
N VAL A 349 20.27 9.94 -8.39
CA VAL A 349 19.56 9.05 -7.47
C VAL A 349 18.98 7.87 -8.22
N LEU A 350 19.35 6.68 -7.79
CA LEU A 350 18.81 5.42 -8.27
C LEU A 350 17.73 4.96 -7.30
N LEU A 351 16.48 5.03 -7.73
CA LEU A 351 15.34 4.56 -6.97
C LEU A 351 15.14 3.07 -7.23
N LEU A 352 15.55 2.24 -6.27
CA LEU A 352 15.26 0.81 -6.27
C LEU A 352 13.83 0.63 -5.76
N ILE A 353 12.92 0.29 -6.65
CA ILE A 353 11.49 0.11 -6.35
C ILE A 353 11.19 -1.38 -6.37
N SER A 354 10.73 -1.92 -5.26
CA SER A 354 10.31 -3.32 -5.14
C SER A 354 9.16 -3.48 -4.15
N ASP A 355 8.50 -4.62 -4.19
CA ASP A 355 7.68 -5.08 -3.06
C ASP A 355 8.56 -5.69 -1.95
N LEU A 356 7.95 -6.33 -0.96
CA LEU A 356 8.67 -7.03 0.11
C LEU A 356 9.12 -8.45 -0.31
N ASN A 357 9.02 -8.80 -1.60
CA ASN A 357 9.41 -10.12 -2.14
C ASN A 357 10.72 -10.08 -2.94
N ILE A 358 11.52 -9.02 -2.81
CA ILE A 358 12.84 -8.98 -3.40
C ILE A 358 13.67 -10.18 -2.92
N SER A 359 14.30 -10.90 -3.84
CA SER A 359 15.04 -12.12 -3.52
C SER A 359 16.40 -11.81 -2.89
N HIS A 360 16.92 -12.77 -2.13
CA HIS A 360 18.25 -12.67 -1.56
C HIS A 360 19.31 -12.54 -2.67
N ASP A 361 19.15 -13.26 -3.78
CA ASP A 361 20.09 -13.21 -4.92
C ASP A 361 20.14 -11.79 -5.52
N GLU A 362 18.96 -11.16 -5.74
CA GLU A 362 18.90 -9.78 -6.24
C GLU A 362 19.61 -8.81 -5.30
N LEU A 363 19.35 -8.92 -3.98
CA LEU A 363 19.99 -8.06 -2.99
C LEU A 363 21.50 -8.26 -2.91
N SER A 364 21.98 -9.50 -2.89
CA SER A 364 23.38 -9.84 -2.78
C SER A 364 24.20 -9.28 -3.95
N ILE A 365 23.70 -9.42 -5.18
CA ILE A 365 24.37 -8.88 -6.36
C ILE A 365 24.31 -7.35 -6.41
N LEU A 366 23.17 -6.74 -6.07
CA LEU A 366 23.08 -5.28 -5.97
C LEU A 366 24.04 -4.73 -4.91
N GLU A 367 24.17 -5.41 -3.77
CA GLU A 367 25.13 -5.06 -2.72
C GLU A 367 26.57 -5.16 -3.22
N GLN A 368 26.91 -6.23 -3.91
CA GLN A 368 28.25 -6.39 -4.50
C GLN A 368 28.56 -5.22 -5.44
N ILE A 369 27.69 -4.93 -6.40
CA ILE A 369 27.87 -3.83 -7.37
C ILE A 369 27.96 -2.46 -6.65
N TYR A 370 27.12 -2.25 -5.63
CA TYR A 370 27.16 -1.01 -4.83
C TYR A 370 28.49 -0.87 -4.11
N ASN A 371 28.98 -1.92 -3.44
CA ASN A 371 30.24 -1.90 -2.72
C ASN A 371 31.44 -1.69 -3.66
N GLU A 372 31.46 -2.34 -4.83
CA GLU A 372 32.47 -2.13 -5.87
C GLU A 372 32.50 -0.65 -6.33
N SER A 373 31.33 -0.02 -6.50
CA SER A 373 31.23 1.39 -6.87
C SER A 373 31.86 2.35 -5.86
N ARG A 374 31.91 1.94 -4.57
CA ARG A 374 32.45 2.73 -3.46
C ARG A 374 33.94 2.50 -3.20
N GLN A 375 34.49 1.35 -3.65
CA GLN A 375 35.88 0.98 -3.41
C GLN A 375 36.87 1.67 -4.35
N HIS A 376 36.46 2.23 -5.47
CA HIS A 376 37.31 2.96 -6.39
C HIS A 376 37.74 4.31 -5.80
N ALA A 377 38.72 4.29 -4.91
CA ALA A 377 39.24 5.40 -4.10
C ALA A 377 39.78 6.62 -4.89
N SER A 378 39.85 6.56 -6.22
CA SER A 378 40.28 7.68 -7.07
C SER A 378 39.16 8.70 -7.37
N ARG A 379 37.91 8.44 -6.99
CA ARG A 379 36.79 9.38 -7.17
C ARG A 379 36.44 10.03 -5.84
N LEU A 380 36.70 11.32 -5.74
CA LEU A 380 36.39 12.17 -4.57
C LEU A 380 34.89 12.26 -4.25
N VAL A 381 34.01 11.85 -5.15
CA VAL A 381 32.55 11.92 -4.99
C VAL A 381 31.91 10.65 -5.57
N ASN A 382 31.01 10.04 -4.80
CA ASN A 382 30.20 8.93 -5.28
C ASN A 382 29.38 9.34 -6.51
N PRO A 383 29.36 8.57 -7.60
CA PRO A 383 28.71 8.96 -8.84
C PRO A 383 27.17 9.01 -8.70
N TYR A 384 26.60 8.23 -7.80
CA TYR A 384 25.16 8.13 -7.54
C TYR A 384 24.87 7.66 -6.11
N GLU A 385 23.66 7.90 -5.66
CA GLU A 385 23.10 7.32 -4.44
C GLU A 385 21.94 6.38 -4.77
N VAL A 386 21.79 5.32 -3.99
CA VAL A 386 20.69 4.36 -4.14
C VAL A 386 19.70 4.58 -3.01
N VAL A 387 18.40 4.56 -3.32
CA VAL A 387 17.31 4.65 -2.34
C VAL A 387 16.30 3.54 -2.60
N TRP A 388 16.05 2.71 -1.61
CA TRP A 388 15.01 1.71 -1.70
C TRP A 388 13.63 2.31 -1.35
N ILE A 389 12.68 2.14 -2.26
CA ILE A 389 11.27 2.52 -2.11
C ILE A 389 10.43 1.24 -2.07
N PRO A 390 10.00 0.79 -0.88
CA PRO A 390 9.14 -0.38 -0.75
C PRO A 390 7.71 -0.04 -1.14
N VAL A 391 7.16 -0.73 -2.14
CA VAL A 391 5.77 -0.60 -2.59
C VAL A 391 4.94 -1.71 -1.98
N VAL A 392 4.01 -1.34 -1.10
CA VAL A 392 3.12 -2.28 -0.41
C VAL A 392 1.67 -1.99 -0.76
N ASP A 393 0.86 -3.03 -0.86
CA ASP A 393 -0.57 -2.89 -1.10
C ASP A 393 -1.26 -2.32 0.16
N ARG A 394 -1.81 -1.13 0.02
CA ARG A 394 -2.51 -0.40 1.11
C ARG A 394 -3.90 -0.95 1.42
N SER A 395 -4.42 -1.89 0.63
CA SER A 395 -5.69 -2.56 0.91
C SER A 395 -5.55 -3.63 1.99
N ILE A 396 -4.32 -4.12 2.21
CA ILE A 396 -4.02 -5.13 3.23
C ILE A 396 -3.56 -4.42 4.50
N PRO A 397 -4.14 -4.73 5.68
CA PRO A 397 -3.67 -4.19 6.95
C PRO A 397 -2.21 -4.56 7.19
N TRP A 398 -1.42 -3.58 7.66
CA TRP A 398 -0.03 -3.80 8.02
C TRP A 398 0.04 -4.65 9.30
N ASP A 399 0.62 -5.84 9.21
CA ASP A 399 0.76 -6.78 10.31
C ASP A 399 2.24 -6.97 10.76
N GLU A 400 2.43 -7.73 11.82
CA GLU A 400 3.75 -8.02 12.39
C GLU A 400 4.63 -8.84 11.43
N THR A 401 4.03 -9.69 10.62
CA THR A 401 4.74 -10.52 9.61
C THR A 401 5.36 -9.63 8.54
N MET A 402 4.58 -8.65 8.04
CA MET A 402 5.05 -7.66 7.07
C MET A 402 6.13 -6.77 7.67
N GLN A 403 5.98 -6.38 8.94
CA GLN A 403 6.97 -5.58 9.65
C GLN A 403 8.31 -6.32 9.77
N ASN A 404 8.30 -7.56 10.25
CA ASN A 404 9.50 -8.39 10.39
C ASN A 404 10.19 -8.62 9.04
N ARG A 405 9.41 -8.86 7.98
CA ARG A 405 9.94 -9.02 6.62
C ARG A 405 10.58 -7.74 6.11
N PHE A 406 9.92 -6.60 6.29
CA PHE A 406 10.45 -5.29 5.93
C PHE A 406 11.78 -5.01 6.63
N GLU A 407 11.85 -5.20 7.96
CA GLU A 407 13.06 -4.98 8.75
C GLU A 407 14.20 -5.93 8.35
N SER A 408 13.89 -7.19 8.06
CA SER A 408 14.87 -8.16 7.57
C SER A 408 15.49 -7.72 6.25
N ILE A 409 14.69 -7.26 5.29
CA ILE A 409 15.17 -6.76 3.99
C ILE A 409 15.96 -5.47 4.18
N GLN A 410 15.42 -4.51 4.96
CA GLN A 410 16.07 -3.23 5.22
C GLN A 410 17.45 -3.40 5.89
N SER A 411 17.59 -4.38 6.78
CA SER A 411 18.84 -4.63 7.49
C SER A 411 19.99 -5.06 6.58
N GLN A 412 19.69 -5.72 5.45
CA GLN A 412 20.67 -6.20 4.47
C GLN A 412 21.11 -5.10 3.50
N MET A 413 20.40 -3.98 3.40
CA MET A 413 20.72 -2.93 2.44
C MET A 413 21.76 -1.94 2.98
N PRO A 414 22.91 -1.74 2.30
CA PRO A 414 23.94 -0.77 2.71
C PRO A 414 23.64 0.68 2.25
N TRP A 415 22.63 0.88 1.39
CA TRP A 415 22.20 2.18 0.85
C TRP A 415 21.04 2.78 1.63
N TYR A 416 20.56 3.95 1.18
CA TYR A 416 19.41 4.60 1.80
C TYR A 416 18.14 3.80 1.58
N THR A 417 17.30 3.74 2.60
CA THR A 417 16.00 3.07 2.55
C THR A 417 14.93 3.99 3.13
N VAL A 418 13.71 3.90 2.64
CA VAL A 418 12.60 4.61 3.28
C VAL A 418 12.34 4.00 4.66
N HIS A 419 12.19 4.85 5.68
CA HIS A 419 12.08 4.41 7.08
C HIS A 419 10.91 3.46 7.32
N HIS A 420 9.77 3.71 6.70
CA HIS A 420 8.59 2.84 6.80
C HIS A 420 7.74 2.96 5.54
N PRO A 421 7.18 1.85 5.00
CA PRO A 421 6.39 1.87 3.76
C PRO A 421 5.15 2.77 3.81
N THR A 422 4.58 2.99 5.01
CA THR A 422 3.41 3.87 5.19
C THR A 422 3.69 5.35 4.93
N LEU A 423 4.94 5.76 4.84
CA LEU A 423 5.33 7.14 4.46
C LEU A 423 5.02 7.42 2.99
N ILE A 424 5.04 6.39 2.13
CA ILE A 424 4.81 6.53 0.70
C ILE A 424 3.31 6.67 0.46
N GLU A 425 2.88 7.78 -0.15
CA GLU A 425 1.47 8.04 -0.41
C GLU A 425 0.88 7.14 -1.50
N LYS A 426 -0.45 6.91 -1.45
CA LYS A 426 -1.17 6.12 -2.46
C LYS A 426 -0.95 6.65 -3.88
N ALA A 427 -0.86 7.97 -4.03
CA ALA A 427 -0.59 8.63 -5.32
C ALA A 427 0.79 8.26 -5.88
N ALA A 428 1.83 8.21 -5.05
CA ALA A 428 3.17 7.80 -5.45
C ALA A 428 3.22 6.31 -5.85
N ILE A 429 2.52 5.43 -5.09
CA ILE A 429 2.39 4.01 -5.44
C ILE A 429 1.68 3.85 -6.80
N ARG A 430 0.59 4.59 -7.02
CA ARG A 430 -0.13 4.59 -8.29
C ARG A 430 0.77 5.07 -9.43
N PHE A 431 1.52 6.14 -9.21
CA PHE A 431 2.46 6.69 -10.17
C PHE A 431 3.53 5.66 -10.58
N THR A 432 4.14 4.96 -9.61
CA THR A 432 5.13 3.92 -9.91
C THR A 432 4.54 2.77 -10.73
N LYS A 433 3.29 2.38 -10.47
CA LYS A 433 2.62 1.30 -11.20
C LYS A 433 2.19 1.71 -12.63
N GLU A 434 1.65 2.92 -12.80
CA GLU A 434 1.09 3.37 -14.08
C GLU A 434 2.15 3.98 -15.01
N VAL A 435 3.07 4.79 -14.47
CA VAL A 435 4.06 5.53 -15.28
C VAL A 435 5.35 4.73 -15.46
N TRP A 436 5.86 4.13 -14.39
CA TRP A 436 7.08 3.32 -14.46
C TRP A 436 6.82 1.82 -14.65
N HIS A 437 5.56 1.43 -14.80
CA HIS A 437 5.11 0.07 -15.05
C HIS A 437 5.61 -0.96 -14.03
N PHE A 438 5.81 -0.52 -12.78
CA PHE A 438 6.17 -1.43 -11.69
C PHE A 438 5.06 -2.46 -11.48
N ARG A 439 5.46 -3.73 -11.41
CA ARG A 439 4.57 -4.85 -11.08
C ARG A 439 5.11 -5.59 -9.85
N ASN A 440 5.69 -6.78 -10.03
CA ASN A 440 6.17 -7.60 -8.92
C ASN A 440 7.69 -7.73 -8.88
N LYS A 441 8.39 -7.35 -9.96
CA LYS A 441 9.85 -7.45 -10.02
C LYS A 441 10.50 -6.10 -9.76
N PRO A 442 11.68 -6.07 -9.11
CA PRO A 442 12.40 -4.84 -8.85
C PRO A 442 12.68 -4.06 -10.13
N ILE A 443 12.51 -2.74 -10.07
CA ILE A 443 12.93 -1.80 -11.11
C ILE A 443 13.89 -0.78 -10.51
N LEU A 444 14.75 -0.22 -11.35
CA LEU A 444 15.73 0.79 -10.97
C LEU A 444 15.51 2.06 -11.79
N VAL A 445 14.78 3.02 -11.23
CA VAL A 445 14.52 4.31 -11.87
C VAL A 445 15.66 5.26 -11.56
N VAL A 446 16.21 5.91 -12.59
CA VAL A 446 17.34 6.82 -12.43
C VAL A 446 16.91 8.26 -12.60
N LEU A 447 17.19 9.08 -11.59
CA LEU A 447 16.98 10.52 -11.59
C LEU A 447 18.32 11.25 -11.68
N ASP A 448 18.38 12.28 -12.51
CA ASP A 448 19.49 13.22 -12.55
C ASP A 448 19.46 14.21 -11.36
N PRO A 449 20.49 15.06 -11.18
CA PRO A 449 20.55 16.05 -10.11
C PRO A 449 19.41 17.09 -10.12
N GLN A 450 18.70 17.24 -11.23
CA GLN A 450 17.54 18.10 -11.39
C GLN A 450 16.21 17.38 -11.12
N GLY A 451 16.24 16.06 -10.94
CA GLY A 451 15.05 15.22 -10.69
C GLY A 451 14.36 14.72 -11.97
N LYS A 452 15.00 14.91 -13.13
CA LYS A 452 14.49 14.35 -14.40
C LYS A 452 14.78 12.86 -14.47
N VAL A 453 13.83 12.08 -14.93
CA VAL A 453 14.01 10.65 -15.20
C VAL A 453 14.91 10.49 -16.44
N VAL A 454 16.11 9.94 -16.25
CA VAL A 454 17.05 9.62 -17.33
C VAL A 454 16.94 8.18 -17.80
N SER A 455 16.45 7.31 -16.93
CA SER A 455 16.06 5.94 -17.27
C SER A 455 14.86 5.51 -16.41
N PRO A 456 13.76 5.04 -17.02
CA PRO A 456 12.61 4.53 -16.28
C PRO A 456 12.86 3.15 -15.66
N ASN A 457 13.82 2.42 -16.18
CA ASN A 457 14.28 1.16 -15.59
C ASN A 457 15.70 0.81 -16.08
N ALA A 458 16.69 1.07 -15.27
CA ALA A 458 18.10 0.79 -15.53
C ALA A 458 18.54 -0.57 -14.97
N ILE A 459 17.63 -1.40 -14.46
CA ILE A 459 17.99 -2.67 -13.78
C ILE A 459 18.79 -3.60 -14.71
N HIS A 460 18.43 -3.63 -16.00
CA HIS A 460 19.12 -4.46 -16.98
C HIS A 460 20.55 -3.98 -17.22
N MET A 461 20.77 -2.65 -17.33
CA MET A 461 22.13 -2.10 -17.42
C MET A 461 22.96 -2.43 -16.18
N MET A 462 22.33 -2.41 -15.00
CA MET A 462 23.00 -2.77 -13.74
C MET A 462 23.44 -4.24 -13.73
N TRP A 463 22.60 -5.16 -14.20
CA TRP A 463 22.95 -6.58 -14.28
C TRP A 463 24.03 -6.92 -15.32
N ILE A 464 24.12 -6.13 -16.42
CA ILE A 464 25.09 -6.39 -17.50
C ILE A 464 26.45 -5.77 -17.18
N TRP A 465 26.50 -4.48 -16.86
CA TRP A 465 27.75 -3.69 -16.75
C TRP A 465 27.98 -3.12 -15.34
N GLY A 466 27.09 -3.38 -14.38
CA GLY A 466 27.20 -2.81 -13.05
C GLY A 466 27.31 -1.29 -13.07
N SER A 467 28.16 -0.75 -12.22
CA SER A 467 28.43 0.69 -12.12
C SER A 467 29.08 1.32 -13.37
N ASN A 468 29.65 0.51 -14.27
CA ASN A 468 30.20 1.02 -15.52
C ASN A 468 29.15 1.55 -16.48
N ALA A 469 27.87 1.20 -16.27
CA ALA A 469 26.75 1.75 -17.02
C ALA A 469 26.42 3.21 -16.66
N PHE A 470 27.01 3.77 -15.57
CA PHE A 470 26.76 5.17 -15.21
C PHE A 470 27.07 6.12 -16.40
N PRO A 471 26.21 7.12 -16.70
CA PRO A 471 25.07 7.64 -15.94
C PRO A 471 23.72 6.94 -16.20
N PHE A 472 23.68 5.72 -16.70
CA PHE A 472 22.47 4.90 -16.92
C PHE A 472 21.48 5.50 -17.92
N THR A 473 21.95 6.32 -18.86
CA THR A 473 21.13 6.89 -19.92
C THR A 473 21.01 5.95 -21.11
N SER A 474 19.94 6.08 -21.91
CA SER A 474 19.80 5.30 -23.15
C SER A 474 20.97 5.51 -24.12
N LEU A 475 21.52 6.72 -24.18
CA LEU A 475 22.73 7.01 -24.99
C LEU A 475 23.95 6.24 -24.48
N ARG A 476 24.12 6.11 -23.16
CA ARG A 476 25.20 5.32 -22.57
C ARG A 476 25.01 3.84 -22.85
N GLU A 477 23.79 3.35 -22.73
CA GLU A 477 23.43 1.96 -23.04
C GLU A 477 23.72 1.64 -24.52
N GLU A 478 23.34 2.52 -25.43
CA GLU A 478 23.68 2.38 -26.86
C GLU A 478 25.18 2.38 -27.13
N ALA A 479 25.93 3.26 -26.47
CA ALA A 479 27.38 3.34 -26.61
C ALA A 479 28.05 2.04 -26.11
N LEU A 480 27.60 1.53 -24.94
CA LEU A 480 28.10 0.27 -24.40
C LEU A 480 27.86 -0.91 -25.36
N TRP A 481 26.62 -1.03 -25.91
CA TRP A 481 26.32 -2.09 -26.88
C TRP A 481 27.08 -1.95 -28.21
N LYS A 482 27.43 -0.72 -28.61
CA LYS A 482 28.23 -0.48 -29.83
C LYS A 482 29.67 -0.98 -29.69
N ASP A 483 30.24 -0.82 -28.49
CA ASP A 483 31.61 -1.21 -28.17
C ASP A 483 31.71 -2.67 -27.76
N GLU A 484 30.61 -3.34 -27.45
CA GLU A 484 30.59 -4.70 -26.93
C GLU A 484 30.62 -5.75 -28.05
N THR A 485 31.30 -6.82 -27.76
CA THR A 485 31.42 -8.00 -28.65
C THR A 485 30.99 -9.26 -27.90
N TRP A 486 30.56 -10.30 -28.66
CA TRP A 486 30.20 -11.58 -28.07
C TRP A 486 31.45 -12.30 -27.58
N ARG A 487 31.73 -12.20 -26.30
CA ARG A 487 32.94 -12.73 -25.67
C ARG A 487 32.63 -13.31 -24.29
N LEU A 488 33.52 -14.20 -23.80
CA LEU A 488 33.27 -14.92 -22.55
C LEU A 488 33.19 -13.99 -21.34
N GLU A 489 34.02 -12.94 -21.28
CA GLU A 489 34.02 -11.97 -20.18
C GLU A 489 32.64 -11.28 -20.00
N LEU A 490 31.96 -11.01 -21.12
CA LEU A 490 30.60 -10.39 -21.05
C LEU A 490 29.60 -11.26 -20.24
N LEU A 491 29.82 -12.58 -20.24
CA LEU A 491 28.95 -13.53 -19.53
C LEU A 491 29.32 -13.70 -18.05
N ILE A 492 30.60 -13.57 -17.71
CA ILE A 492 31.16 -14.00 -16.42
C ILE A 492 31.77 -12.87 -15.58
N ASP A 493 31.82 -11.63 -16.08
CA ASP A 493 32.38 -10.50 -15.35
C ASP A 493 31.63 -10.28 -14.01
N GLY A 494 32.38 -10.11 -12.91
CA GLY A 494 31.80 -10.01 -11.55
C GLY A 494 31.22 -11.33 -11.00
N ILE A 495 31.37 -12.47 -11.73
CA ILE A 495 30.91 -13.79 -11.26
C ILE A 495 32.07 -14.57 -10.67
N ASP A 496 33.15 -14.77 -11.46
CA ASP A 496 34.26 -15.63 -11.08
C ASP A 496 35.59 -15.08 -11.54
N PRO A 497 36.47 -14.62 -10.63
CA PRO A 497 37.79 -14.10 -10.96
C PRO A 497 38.76 -15.15 -11.47
N GLU A 498 38.59 -16.44 -11.13
CA GLU A 498 39.46 -17.50 -11.61
C GLU A 498 39.27 -17.75 -13.11
N LEU A 499 38.02 -17.65 -13.60
CA LEU A 499 37.77 -17.74 -15.05
C LEU A 499 38.43 -16.60 -15.82
N LEU A 500 38.42 -15.38 -15.25
CA LEU A 500 39.08 -14.23 -15.87
C LEU A 500 40.63 -14.46 -16.00
N LYS A 501 41.20 -15.18 -15.06
CA LYS A 501 42.60 -15.57 -15.13
C LYS A 501 42.86 -16.60 -16.26
N TRP A 502 42.02 -17.64 -16.36
CA TRP A 502 42.13 -18.62 -17.45
C TRP A 502 41.94 -18.02 -18.84
N ILE A 503 41.05 -17.01 -18.94
CA ILE A 503 40.88 -16.25 -20.19
C ILE A 503 42.18 -15.53 -20.57
N LYS A 504 42.84 -14.85 -19.60
CA LYS A 504 44.12 -14.16 -19.82
C LYS A 504 45.26 -15.13 -20.20
N GLU A 505 45.21 -16.35 -19.65
CA GLU A 505 46.14 -17.42 -19.99
C GLU A 505 45.88 -18.04 -21.37
N GLY A 506 44.77 -17.66 -22.05
CA GLY A 506 44.40 -18.16 -23.36
C GLY A 506 43.96 -19.62 -23.39
N LYS A 507 43.50 -20.15 -22.23
CA LYS A 507 43.01 -21.53 -22.13
C LYS A 507 41.74 -21.74 -22.94
N TYR A 508 41.47 -22.99 -23.28
CA TYR A 508 40.15 -23.42 -23.73
C TYR A 508 39.24 -23.60 -22.51
N ILE A 509 38.03 -23.06 -22.55
CA ILE A 509 37.09 -23.09 -21.42
C ILE A 509 35.72 -23.56 -21.93
N PHE A 510 35.24 -24.67 -21.37
CA PHE A 510 33.82 -25.04 -21.50
C PHE A 510 33.02 -24.50 -20.34
N LEU A 511 32.07 -23.61 -20.63
CA LEU A 511 30.91 -23.43 -19.75
C LEU A 511 29.84 -24.44 -20.17
N TYR A 512 29.31 -25.20 -19.23
CA TYR A 512 28.31 -26.19 -19.56
C TYR A 512 27.22 -26.32 -18.46
N GLY A 513 26.06 -26.82 -18.83
CA GLY A 513 24.96 -27.07 -17.90
C GLY A 513 24.10 -28.23 -18.36
N GLY A 514 23.36 -28.76 -17.44
CA GLY A 514 22.42 -29.84 -17.63
C GLY A 514 21.88 -30.32 -16.28
N ASP A 515 20.75 -30.95 -16.27
CA ASP A 515 20.10 -31.53 -15.09
C ASP A 515 20.23 -33.05 -14.99
N ASP A 516 20.79 -33.69 -16.03
CA ASP A 516 21.08 -35.13 -16.07
C ASP A 516 22.53 -35.41 -15.72
N VAL A 517 22.76 -36.09 -14.59
CA VAL A 517 24.09 -36.47 -14.09
C VAL A 517 24.81 -37.39 -15.08
N GLU A 518 24.10 -38.29 -15.77
CA GLU A 518 24.69 -39.20 -16.73
C GLU A 518 25.21 -38.46 -17.97
N TRP A 519 24.44 -37.46 -18.44
CA TRP A 519 24.90 -36.59 -19.51
C TRP A 519 26.17 -35.83 -19.09
N VAL A 520 26.19 -35.27 -17.87
CA VAL A 520 27.35 -34.54 -17.32
C VAL A 520 28.57 -35.42 -17.25
N ARG A 521 28.47 -36.67 -16.79
CA ARG A 521 29.56 -37.64 -16.75
C ARG A 521 30.11 -37.94 -18.16
N LYS A 522 29.23 -38.22 -19.11
CA LYS A 522 29.59 -38.48 -20.51
C LYS A 522 30.29 -37.28 -21.14
N PHE A 523 29.74 -36.08 -20.95
CA PHE A 523 30.29 -34.86 -21.49
C PHE A 523 31.70 -34.57 -20.94
N THR A 524 31.85 -34.58 -19.62
CA THR A 524 33.16 -34.28 -18.98
C THR A 524 34.22 -35.31 -19.31
N THR A 525 33.83 -36.59 -19.40
CA THR A 525 34.76 -37.66 -19.82
C THR A 525 35.20 -37.52 -21.28
N ALA A 526 34.26 -37.25 -22.20
CA ALA A 526 34.56 -37.03 -23.61
C ALA A 526 35.44 -35.78 -23.79
N ALA A 527 35.13 -34.68 -23.13
CA ALA A 527 35.91 -33.44 -23.20
C ALA A 527 37.36 -33.64 -22.69
N ARG A 528 37.56 -34.37 -21.58
CA ARG A 528 38.89 -34.71 -21.08
C ARG A 528 39.66 -35.61 -22.05
N THR A 529 39.01 -36.62 -22.60
CA THR A 529 39.64 -37.52 -23.57
C THR A 529 40.13 -36.77 -24.81
N VAL A 530 39.29 -35.89 -25.33
CA VAL A 530 39.60 -35.05 -26.48
C VAL A 530 40.74 -34.07 -26.14
N SER A 531 40.68 -33.40 -24.97
CA SER A 531 41.70 -32.47 -24.50
C SER A 531 43.06 -33.13 -24.40
N ASN A 532 43.14 -34.32 -23.80
CA ASN A 532 44.37 -35.10 -23.66
C ASN A 532 44.92 -35.53 -25.03
N SER A 533 44.06 -35.99 -25.93
CA SER A 533 44.43 -36.42 -27.27
C SER A 533 44.88 -35.26 -28.15
N ALA A 534 44.24 -34.12 -28.05
CA ALA A 534 44.58 -32.90 -28.78
C ALA A 534 45.74 -32.10 -28.12
N ARG A 535 46.14 -32.47 -26.89
CA ARG A 535 47.15 -31.78 -26.06
C ARG A 535 46.88 -30.28 -25.87
N ILE A 536 45.63 -29.95 -25.55
CA ILE A 536 45.21 -28.58 -25.31
C ILE A 536 44.93 -28.32 -23.82
N PRO A 537 45.19 -27.11 -23.29
CA PRO A 537 44.80 -26.73 -21.92
C PRO A 537 43.30 -26.43 -21.89
N LEU A 538 42.52 -27.38 -21.40
CA LEU A 538 41.07 -27.28 -21.32
C LEU A 538 40.58 -27.23 -19.86
N GLU A 539 39.84 -26.23 -19.53
CA GLU A 539 39.09 -26.14 -18.27
C GLU A 539 37.60 -26.32 -18.54
N MET A 540 36.87 -26.87 -17.57
CA MET A 540 35.42 -27.09 -17.66
C MET A 540 34.76 -26.53 -16.43
N VAL A 541 33.70 -25.76 -16.62
CA VAL A 541 32.94 -25.08 -15.56
C VAL A 541 31.46 -25.44 -15.67
N TYR A 542 30.93 -26.03 -14.63
CA TYR A 542 29.51 -26.30 -14.54
C TYR A 542 28.78 -25.07 -14.05
N VAL A 543 27.82 -24.57 -14.84
CA VAL A 543 26.98 -23.39 -14.53
C VAL A 543 25.59 -23.79 -13.99
N GLY A 544 25.06 -24.95 -14.45
CA GLY A 544 23.71 -25.37 -14.04
C GLY A 544 22.58 -24.69 -14.80
N LYS A 545 21.43 -24.59 -14.17
CA LYS A 545 20.19 -23.99 -14.70
C LYS A 545 19.59 -23.03 -13.70
N SER A 546 18.86 -22.00 -14.18
CA SER A 546 18.26 -20.97 -13.32
C SER A 546 17.09 -21.50 -12.49
N SER A 547 16.23 -22.32 -13.10
CA SER A 547 14.91 -22.68 -12.58
C SER A 547 14.86 -23.96 -11.73
N LYS A 548 15.91 -24.79 -11.78
CA LYS A 548 15.92 -26.15 -11.18
C LYS A 548 16.95 -26.29 -10.06
N ARG A 549 16.92 -25.42 -9.06
CA ARG A 549 17.93 -25.36 -7.98
C ARG A 549 18.21 -26.69 -7.30
N GLU A 550 17.18 -27.48 -7.03
CA GLU A 550 17.34 -28.77 -6.35
C GLU A 550 18.05 -29.81 -7.26
N GLN A 551 17.72 -29.84 -8.54
CA GLN A 551 18.41 -30.68 -9.51
C GLN A 551 19.86 -30.23 -9.71
N VAL A 552 20.13 -28.92 -9.78
CA VAL A 552 21.47 -28.35 -9.84
C VAL A 552 22.28 -28.77 -8.62
N ARG A 553 21.72 -28.73 -7.40
CA ARG A 553 22.40 -29.21 -6.19
C ARG A 553 22.77 -30.68 -6.25
N ARG A 554 21.91 -31.55 -6.80
CA ARG A 554 22.22 -32.98 -7.00
C ARG A 554 23.35 -33.19 -7.97
N VAL A 555 23.36 -32.46 -9.10
CA VAL A 555 24.44 -32.52 -10.09
C VAL A 555 25.73 -31.97 -9.49
N LEU A 556 25.70 -30.86 -8.76
CA LEU A 556 26.85 -30.29 -8.06
C LEU A 556 27.47 -31.30 -7.08
N ALA A 557 26.63 -32.00 -6.30
CA ALA A 557 27.08 -33.05 -5.38
C ALA A 557 27.84 -34.17 -6.12
N ALA A 558 27.34 -34.61 -7.28
CA ALA A 558 28.02 -35.61 -8.11
C ALA A 558 29.36 -35.07 -8.68
N ILE A 559 29.37 -33.84 -9.18
CA ILE A 559 30.58 -33.20 -9.72
C ILE A 559 31.67 -33.08 -8.64
N MET A 560 31.28 -32.71 -7.41
CA MET A 560 32.18 -32.57 -6.27
C MET A 560 32.79 -33.92 -5.85
N VAL A 561 31.94 -34.95 -5.70
CA VAL A 561 32.39 -36.29 -5.27
C VAL A 561 33.28 -36.94 -6.32
N GLU A 562 32.90 -36.83 -7.59
CA GLU A 562 33.60 -37.49 -8.71
C GLU A 562 34.69 -36.61 -9.33
N LYS A 563 34.85 -35.37 -8.87
CA LYS A 563 35.82 -34.37 -9.40
C LYS A 563 35.72 -34.21 -10.93
N LEU A 564 34.49 -34.05 -11.40
CA LEU A 564 34.22 -34.03 -12.84
C LEU A 564 34.68 -32.72 -13.50
N SER A 565 34.53 -31.58 -12.82
CA SER A 565 34.90 -30.27 -13.34
C SER A 565 34.97 -29.22 -12.23
N TYR A 566 35.37 -28.02 -12.56
CA TYR A 566 35.16 -26.83 -11.75
C TYR A 566 33.68 -26.46 -11.76
N TYR A 567 33.19 -25.80 -10.71
CA TYR A 567 31.79 -25.41 -10.55
C TYR A 567 31.66 -24.20 -9.63
N TRP A 568 30.58 -23.47 -9.75
CA TRP A 568 30.26 -22.39 -8.83
C TRP A 568 29.52 -22.95 -7.60
N GLU A 569 30.10 -22.75 -6.42
CA GLU A 569 29.50 -23.22 -5.15
C GLU A 569 28.28 -22.42 -4.78
N ASP A 570 28.31 -21.10 -5.00
CA ASP A 570 27.20 -20.18 -4.73
C ASP A 570 26.20 -20.18 -5.89
N LEU A 571 24.99 -20.65 -5.59
CA LEU A 571 23.87 -20.65 -6.54
C LEU A 571 23.43 -19.25 -6.97
N THR A 572 23.76 -18.21 -6.18
CA THR A 572 23.54 -16.81 -6.55
C THR A 572 24.31 -16.46 -7.83
N MET A 573 25.52 -17.00 -8.01
CA MET A 573 26.33 -16.79 -9.23
C MET A 573 25.68 -17.46 -10.44
N VAL A 574 25.11 -18.66 -10.26
CA VAL A 574 24.31 -19.34 -11.30
C VAL A 574 23.09 -18.49 -11.68
N TRP A 575 22.34 -17.99 -10.69
CA TRP A 575 21.22 -17.09 -10.92
C TRP A 575 21.65 -15.81 -11.64
N PHE A 576 22.78 -15.22 -11.24
CA PHE A 576 23.28 -13.98 -11.83
C PHE A 576 23.70 -14.15 -13.29
N PHE A 577 24.33 -15.29 -13.64
CA PHE A 577 24.66 -15.63 -15.02
C PHE A 577 23.42 -15.61 -15.92
N TRP A 578 22.36 -16.30 -15.53
CA TRP A 578 21.13 -16.36 -16.32
C TRP A 578 20.37 -15.03 -16.34
N THR A 579 20.31 -14.33 -15.21
CA THR A 579 19.69 -13.00 -15.12
C THR A 579 20.40 -11.97 -15.98
N ARG A 580 21.73 -12.05 -16.08
CA ARG A 580 22.53 -11.22 -16.99
C ARG A 580 22.18 -11.49 -18.46
N LEU A 581 22.07 -12.74 -18.85
CA LEU A 581 21.65 -13.11 -20.21
C LEU A 581 20.26 -12.62 -20.56
N GLU A 582 19.27 -12.82 -19.66
CA GLU A 582 17.94 -12.26 -19.84
C GLU A 582 17.98 -10.74 -19.93
N SER A 583 18.80 -10.09 -19.11
CA SER A 583 18.96 -8.62 -19.12
C SER A 583 19.56 -8.11 -20.43
N MET A 584 20.51 -8.85 -21.03
CA MET A 584 21.04 -8.52 -22.36
C MET A 584 19.94 -8.55 -23.41
N LEU A 585 19.09 -9.57 -23.37
CA LEU A 585 17.95 -9.68 -24.29
C LEU A 585 16.97 -8.49 -24.11
N PHE A 586 16.57 -8.20 -22.87
CA PHE A 586 15.63 -7.12 -22.59
C PHE A 586 16.21 -5.73 -22.87
N SER A 587 17.48 -5.50 -22.59
CA SER A 587 18.18 -4.25 -22.92
C SER A 587 18.15 -3.97 -24.42
N LYS A 588 18.49 -4.96 -25.25
CA LYS A 588 18.45 -4.83 -26.71
C LYS A 588 17.02 -4.63 -27.24
N ILE A 589 16.02 -5.29 -26.64
CA ILE A 589 14.60 -5.11 -26.98
C ILE A 589 14.15 -3.68 -26.63
N GLN A 590 14.53 -3.18 -25.47
CA GLN A 590 14.16 -1.83 -25.00
C GLN A 590 14.73 -0.72 -25.90
N LEU A 591 15.93 -0.93 -26.45
CA LEU A 591 16.55 -0.01 -27.41
C LEU A 591 15.97 -0.13 -28.83
N GLY A 592 14.97 -0.98 -29.06
CA GLY A 592 14.43 -1.22 -30.40
C GLY A 592 15.41 -1.95 -31.35
N ARG A 593 16.49 -2.52 -30.80
CA ARG A 593 17.54 -3.22 -31.55
C ARG A 593 17.38 -4.74 -31.46
N ALA A 594 16.17 -5.23 -31.29
CA ALA A 594 15.85 -6.65 -31.37
C ALA A 594 15.83 -7.12 -32.84
N ASP A 595 16.81 -6.67 -33.64
CA ASP A 595 16.92 -7.13 -35.01
C ASP A 595 17.28 -8.61 -35.03
N ASP A 596 16.45 -9.39 -35.70
CA ASP A 596 16.68 -10.82 -35.87
C ASP A 596 17.95 -11.14 -36.68
N MET A 597 18.56 -10.14 -37.31
CA MET A 597 19.83 -10.23 -38.03
C MET A 597 21.06 -9.90 -37.16
N ASP A 598 20.87 -9.43 -35.92
CA ASP A 598 22.01 -9.19 -35.01
C ASP A 598 22.64 -10.52 -34.54
N PRO A 599 23.91 -10.82 -34.92
CA PRO A 599 24.56 -12.08 -34.55
C PRO A 599 24.63 -12.29 -33.04
N MET A 600 24.87 -11.22 -32.25
CA MET A 600 24.93 -11.31 -30.80
C MET A 600 23.57 -11.67 -30.21
N MET A 601 22.51 -11.08 -30.75
CA MET A 601 21.14 -11.39 -30.33
C MET A 601 20.77 -12.87 -30.59
N GLN A 602 21.25 -13.44 -31.72
CA GLN A 602 21.06 -14.85 -32.00
C GLN A 602 21.76 -15.73 -30.98
N GLU A 603 23.02 -15.44 -30.64
CA GLU A 603 23.78 -16.19 -29.65
C GLU A 603 23.14 -16.08 -28.22
N ILE A 604 22.69 -14.89 -27.82
CA ILE A 604 21.96 -14.69 -26.56
C ILE A 604 20.67 -15.55 -26.53
N LYS A 605 19.87 -15.48 -27.60
CA LYS A 605 18.63 -16.27 -27.71
C LYS A 605 18.90 -17.77 -27.64
N LYS A 606 19.95 -18.28 -28.36
CA LYS A 606 20.32 -19.69 -28.31
C LYS A 606 20.64 -20.11 -26.88
N LEU A 607 21.52 -19.39 -26.22
CA LEU A 607 21.97 -19.74 -24.87
C LEU A 607 20.81 -19.73 -23.84
N ILE A 608 19.94 -18.73 -23.89
CA ILE A 608 18.70 -18.69 -23.05
C ILE A 608 17.81 -19.91 -23.32
N SER A 609 17.66 -20.34 -24.56
CA SER A 609 16.83 -21.48 -24.91
C SER A 609 17.29 -22.80 -24.29
N TYR A 610 18.58 -22.92 -23.96
CA TYR A 610 19.17 -24.12 -23.36
C TYR A 610 18.90 -24.26 -21.87
N ASP A 611 18.47 -23.19 -21.20
CA ASP A 611 18.15 -23.24 -19.75
C ASP A 611 17.05 -24.25 -19.42
N ARG A 612 16.20 -24.59 -20.39
CA ARG A 612 15.03 -25.41 -20.14
C ARG A 612 15.26 -26.92 -20.15
N ASP A 613 15.74 -27.49 -21.24
CA ASP A 613 15.81 -28.94 -21.46
C ASP A 613 17.17 -29.41 -21.97
N GLY A 614 17.59 -30.56 -21.45
CA GLY A 614 18.82 -31.22 -21.86
C GLY A 614 20.12 -30.54 -21.37
N GLY A 615 21.25 -31.03 -21.89
CA GLY A 615 22.53 -30.40 -21.63
C GLY A 615 22.87 -29.34 -22.68
N TRP A 616 23.80 -28.49 -22.36
CA TRP A 616 24.35 -27.47 -23.27
C TRP A 616 25.81 -27.23 -22.96
N ALA A 617 26.56 -26.73 -23.92
CA ALA A 617 27.92 -26.27 -23.68
C ALA A 617 28.33 -25.13 -24.62
N LEU A 618 29.12 -24.22 -24.08
CA LEU A 618 29.76 -23.12 -24.77
C LEU A 618 31.28 -23.27 -24.64
N LEU A 619 31.98 -23.35 -25.75
CA LEU A 619 33.45 -23.39 -25.77
C LEU A 619 33.99 -22.01 -26.11
N SER A 620 34.98 -21.56 -25.33
CA SER A 620 35.83 -20.42 -25.68
C SER A 620 37.30 -20.79 -25.77
N LYS A 621 38.07 -19.98 -26.50
CA LYS A 621 39.50 -19.94 -26.50
C LYS A 621 39.96 -18.58 -25.99
N GLY A 622 40.40 -18.52 -24.74
CA GLY A 622 40.53 -17.25 -24.06
C GLY A 622 39.20 -16.50 -24.08
N SER A 623 39.19 -15.27 -24.56
CA SER A 623 38.01 -14.40 -24.69
C SER A 623 37.03 -14.84 -25.79
N GLN A 624 37.52 -15.46 -26.85
CA GLN A 624 36.75 -15.73 -28.05
C GLN A 624 35.84 -16.96 -27.88
N ILE A 625 34.52 -16.78 -27.99
CA ILE A 625 33.57 -17.89 -28.04
C ILE A 625 33.65 -18.55 -29.41
N VAL A 626 33.84 -19.89 -29.42
CA VAL A 626 34.05 -20.72 -30.60
C VAL A 626 32.80 -21.50 -30.98
N VAL A 627 32.20 -22.18 -30.00
CA VAL A 627 30.99 -23.00 -30.15
C VAL A 627 30.00 -22.66 -29.07
N ASN A 628 28.74 -22.52 -29.43
CA ASN A 628 27.60 -22.40 -28.53
C ASN A 628 26.54 -23.40 -29.03
N GLY A 629 26.35 -24.49 -28.30
CA GLY A 629 25.51 -25.56 -28.79
C GLY A 629 24.73 -26.32 -27.73
N HIS A 630 23.59 -26.90 -28.19
CA HIS A 630 22.80 -27.81 -27.38
C HIS A 630 23.56 -29.14 -27.17
N GLY A 631 23.26 -29.82 -26.06
CA GLY A 631 23.93 -31.07 -25.69
C GLY A 631 23.79 -32.19 -26.71
N THR A 632 22.73 -32.17 -27.52
CA THR A 632 22.48 -33.12 -28.61
C THR A 632 23.47 -32.95 -29.80
N THR A 633 24.12 -31.81 -29.91
CA THR A 633 25.09 -31.54 -30.97
C THR A 633 26.53 -31.50 -30.43
N VAL A 634 26.74 -30.93 -29.25
CA VAL A 634 28.10 -30.76 -28.68
C VAL A 634 28.66 -32.08 -28.19
N LEU A 635 27.88 -32.92 -27.49
CA LEU A 635 28.35 -34.21 -27.00
C LEU A 635 28.74 -35.17 -28.13
N PRO A 636 27.91 -35.38 -29.19
CA PRO A 636 28.30 -36.15 -30.35
C PRO A 636 29.56 -35.60 -31.02
N ALA A 637 29.70 -34.29 -31.18
CA ALA A 637 30.92 -33.69 -31.76
C ALA A 637 32.20 -34.07 -31.00
N LEU A 638 32.13 -34.19 -29.67
CA LEU A 638 33.25 -34.64 -28.84
C LEU A 638 33.47 -36.15 -28.95
N LEU A 639 32.41 -36.98 -28.98
CA LEU A 639 32.49 -38.42 -29.09
C LEU A 639 33.04 -38.87 -30.46
N GLU A 640 32.76 -38.12 -31.51
CA GLU A 640 33.21 -38.37 -32.87
C GLU A 640 34.61 -37.76 -33.17
N TYR A 641 35.43 -37.53 -32.14
CA TYR A 641 36.77 -36.91 -32.27
C TYR A 641 37.62 -37.57 -33.33
N ASP A 642 37.58 -38.91 -33.47
CA ASP A 642 38.33 -39.67 -34.45
C ASP A 642 38.02 -39.28 -35.91
N MET A 643 36.83 -38.74 -36.17
CA MET A 643 36.44 -38.31 -37.52
C MET A 643 37.04 -36.96 -37.94
N TRP A 644 37.50 -36.15 -36.97
CA TRP A 644 38.01 -34.82 -37.28
C TRP A 644 39.38 -34.50 -36.66
N LYS A 645 39.99 -35.43 -35.93
CA LYS A 645 41.32 -35.27 -35.28
C LYS A 645 42.41 -34.86 -36.26
N ASP A 646 42.40 -35.39 -37.50
CA ASP A 646 43.44 -35.11 -38.51
C ASP A 646 43.41 -33.66 -38.98
N HIS A 647 42.23 -32.98 -38.85
CA HIS A 647 42.11 -31.57 -39.16
C HIS A 647 42.66 -30.65 -38.07
N VAL A 648 42.83 -31.15 -36.82
CA VAL A 648 43.37 -30.36 -35.71
C VAL A 648 44.79 -29.91 -36.00
N LEU A 649 45.57 -30.72 -36.62
CA LEU A 649 46.99 -30.40 -37.02
C LEU A 649 47.07 -29.31 -38.08
N THR A 650 46.03 -29.20 -38.93
CA THR A 650 46.07 -28.29 -40.10
C THR A 650 45.28 -26.98 -39.82
N LYS A 651 44.16 -27.05 -39.13
CA LYS A 651 43.26 -25.92 -38.92
C LYS A 651 43.22 -25.40 -37.47
N GLY A 652 43.82 -26.14 -36.53
CA GLY A 652 43.69 -25.90 -35.11
C GLY A 652 42.44 -26.54 -34.50
N PHE A 653 42.44 -26.72 -33.18
CA PHE A 653 41.37 -27.40 -32.46
C PHE A 653 40.04 -26.66 -32.56
N ASP A 654 40.04 -25.36 -32.32
CA ASP A 654 38.88 -24.48 -32.33
C ASP A 654 38.10 -24.55 -33.67
N LYS A 655 38.78 -24.39 -34.79
CA LYS A 655 38.16 -24.44 -36.12
C LYS A 655 37.71 -25.85 -36.48
N SER A 656 38.48 -26.88 -36.13
CA SER A 656 38.13 -28.25 -36.45
C SER A 656 36.90 -28.74 -35.71
N LEU A 657 36.80 -28.43 -34.41
CA LEU A 657 35.59 -28.73 -33.63
C LEU A 657 34.39 -27.96 -34.15
N LYS A 658 34.56 -26.65 -34.44
CA LYS A 658 33.48 -25.83 -34.98
C LYS A 658 32.97 -26.38 -36.32
N ASP A 659 33.84 -26.65 -37.25
CA ASP A 659 33.49 -27.21 -38.57
C ASP A 659 32.70 -28.52 -38.44
N HIS A 660 33.07 -29.38 -37.48
CA HIS A 660 32.37 -30.66 -37.26
C HIS A 660 31.03 -30.43 -36.53
N HIS A 661 31.01 -29.60 -35.51
CA HIS A 661 29.77 -29.21 -34.81
C HIS A 661 28.74 -28.60 -35.77
N ASP A 662 29.18 -27.69 -36.66
CA ASP A 662 28.29 -27.03 -37.62
C ASP A 662 27.70 -28.02 -38.63
N LYS A 663 28.42 -29.09 -38.98
CA LYS A 663 27.89 -30.20 -39.81
C LYS A 663 26.79 -30.96 -39.07
N LEU A 664 27.03 -31.34 -37.80
CA LEU A 664 26.03 -32.02 -36.98
C LEU A 664 24.78 -31.15 -36.75
N TYR A 665 25.00 -29.87 -36.49
CA TYR A 665 23.96 -28.88 -36.30
C TYR A 665 23.04 -28.72 -37.53
N SER A 666 23.59 -28.78 -38.74
CA SER A 666 22.82 -28.68 -39.98
C SER A 666 21.88 -29.87 -40.22
N ILE A 667 22.13 -31.02 -39.56
CA ILE A 667 21.32 -32.24 -39.73
C ILE A 667 20.15 -32.30 -38.74
N ALA A 668 20.36 -31.92 -37.50
CA ALA A 668 19.34 -32.01 -36.46
C ALA A 668 19.59 -30.97 -35.36
N HIS A 669 18.72 -29.98 -35.30
CA HIS A 669 18.68 -29.02 -34.18
C HIS A 669 17.26 -28.89 -33.66
N PRO A 670 17.05 -28.88 -32.35
CA PRO A 670 15.72 -28.63 -31.78
C PRO A 670 15.33 -27.15 -31.94
N CYS A 671 14.08 -26.89 -32.25
CA CYS A 671 13.54 -25.52 -32.21
C CYS A 671 13.53 -24.96 -30.79
N CYS A 672 13.80 -23.67 -30.66
CA CYS A 672 13.90 -23.00 -29.38
C CYS A 672 12.54 -22.83 -28.71
N ARG A 673 12.56 -22.87 -27.38
CA ARG A 673 11.45 -22.45 -26.52
C ARG A 673 12.01 -21.56 -25.41
N PHE A 674 11.38 -20.41 -25.19
CA PHE A 674 11.80 -19.46 -24.16
C PHE A 674 10.83 -19.48 -22.99
N GLU A 675 11.38 -19.47 -21.79
CA GLU A 675 10.67 -19.21 -20.55
C GLU A 675 11.42 -18.08 -19.82
N PHE A 676 10.70 -16.99 -19.54
CA PHE A 676 11.27 -15.86 -18.86
C PHE A 676 10.80 -15.87 -17.40
N SER A 677 11.74 -16.01 -16.48
CA SER A 677 11.49 -15.97 -15.03
C SER A 677 11.31 -14.54 -14.52
N THR A 678 11.83 -13.56 -15.25
CA THR A 678 11.77 -12.15 -14.88
C THR A 678 10.70 -11.41 -15.70
N HIS A 679 9.71 -10.84 -15.00
CA HIS A 679 8.67 -10.05 -15.64
C HIS A 679 9.01 -8.55 -15.73
N GLY A 680 10.27 -8.18 -15.48
CA GLY A 680 10.73 -6.79 -15.46
C GLY A 680 10.87 -6.13 -16.84
N GLY A 681 10.80 -6.91 -17.92
CA GLY A 681 10.89 -6.42 -19.28
C GLY A 681 9.59 -6.56 -20.07
N ARG A 682 9.41 -5.74 -21.09
CA ARG A 682 8.31 -5.88 -22.04
C ARG A 682 8.61 -7.04 -22.98
N ILE A 683 7.94 -8.17 -22.78
CA ILE A 683 8.06 -9.31 -23.70
C ILE A 683 7.52 -8.88 -25.06
N PRO A 684 8.28 -9.02 -26.17
CA PRO A 684 7.81 -8.64 -27.51
C PRO A 684 6.55 -9.41 -27.91
N GLU A 685 5.71 -8.80 -28.73
CA GLU A 685 4.51 -9.45 -29.25
C GLU A 685 4.84 -10.58 -30.23
N SER A 686 5.95 -10.49 -30.91
CA SER A 686 6.47 -11.53 -31.79
C SER A 686 7.98 -11.69 -31.63
N MET A 687 8.48 -12.91 -31.77
CA MET A 687 9.88 -13.26 -31.73
C MET A 687 10.15 -14.35 -32.77
N LYS A 688 11.30 -14.32 -33.43
CA LYS A 688 11.70 -15.42 -34.30
C LYS A 688 12.60 -16.41 -33.58
N CYS A 689 12.40 -17.66 -33.88
CA CYS A 689 13.29 -18.74 -33.43
C CYS A 689 14.70 -18.52 -34.01
N PRO A 690 15.76 -18.47 -33.18
CA PRO A 690 17.13 -18.29 -33.66
C PRO A 690 17.61 -19.45 -34.52
N GLU A 691 16.99 -20.61 -34.42
CA GLU A 691 17.34 -21.82 -35.15
C GLU A 691 16.69 -21.88 -36.55
N CYS A 692 15.37 -21.85 -36.59
CA CYS A 692 14.62 -22.04 -37.84
C CYS A 692 14.07 -20.74 -38.46
N GLN A 693 14.27 -19.59 -37.82
CA GLN A 693 13.86 -18.24 -38.24
C GLN A 693 12.33 -18.05 -38.39
N ARG A 694 11.52 -19.04 -37.99
CA ARG A 694 10.05 -18.91 -37.99
C ARG A 694 9.59 -18.04 -36.82
N VAL A 695 8.47 -17.37 -37.02
CA VAL A 695 7.81 -16.61 -35.93
C VAL A 695 7.33 -17.60 -34.88
N MET A 696 7.63 -17.30 -33.64
CA MET A 696 7.26 -18.11 -32.47
C MET A 696 5.90 -17.67 -31.94
N ASP A 697 5.10 -18.66 -31.54
CA ASP A 697 3.84 -18.41 -30.85
C ASP A 697 4.07 -18.07 -29.38
N LYS A 698 3.32 -17.11 -28.86
CA LYS A 698 3.36 -16.68 -27.46
C LYS A 698 2.25 -17.39 -26.67
N PHE A 699 2.65 -18.16 -25.67
CA PHE A 699 1.73 -18.84 -24.77
C PHE A 699 1.80 -18.23 -23.38
N THR A 700 0.64 -18.13 -22.71
CA THR A 700 0.55 -17.75 -21.30
C THR A 700 0.11 -18.97 -20.50
N THR A 701 0.89 -19.37 -19.52
CA THR A 701 0.57 -20.49 -18.62
C THR A 701 0.42 -19.98 -17.20
N PHE A 702 -0.51 -20.59 -16.44
CA PHE A 702 -0.64 -20.37 -15.01
C PHE A 702 -0.06 -21.60 -14.30
N CYS A 703 0.95 -21.37 -13.44
CA CYS A 703 1.56 -22.40 -12.61
C CYS A 703 1.12 -22.23 -11.16
N CYS A 704 0.91 -23.34 -10.45
CA CYS A 704 0.67 -23.30 -9.02
C CYS A 704 1.98 -23.01 -8.28
N CYS A 705 1.93 -22.25 -7.17
CA CYS A 705 3.10 -21.94 -6.35
C CYS A 705 3.77 -23.17 -5.70
N HIS A 706 3.12 -24.33 -5.75
CA HIS A 706 3.67 -25.61 -5.28
C HIS A 706 4.33 -26.43 -6.37
N ASP A 707 4.38 -25.92 -7.59
CA ASP A 707 5.12 -26.60 -8.67
C ASP A 707 6.63 -26.47 -8.38
N ASP A 708 7.37 -27.58 -8.40
CA ASP A 708 8.81 -27.67 -8.06
C ASP A 708 9.72 -26.75 -8.88
N ASN A 709 9.16 -26.08 -9.88
CA ASN A 709 9.85 -25.15 -10.77
C ASN A 709 9.80 -23.67 -10.30
N ILE A 710 9.07 -23.35 -9.22
CA ILE A 710 9.03 -22.00 -8.64
C ILE A 710 9.81 -22.04 -7.31
N PRO A 711 10.82 -21.16 -7.11
CA PRO A 711 11.50 -21.11 -5.83
C PRO A 711 10.49 -20.88 -4.71
N ALA A 712 10.56 -21.71 -3.65
CA ALA A 712 9.71 -21.61 -2.46
C ALA A 712 10.04 -20.34 -1.64
N THR A 713 9.78 -19.17 -2.21
CA THR A 713 9.92 -17.86 -1.54
C THR A 713 8.59 -17.13 -1.40
N HIS A 714 7.46 -17.86 -1.61
CA HIS A 714 6.13 -17.30 -1.48
C HIS A 714 5.35 -18.02 -0.37
N TYR A 715 5.77 -17.80 0.89
CA TYR A 715 4.90 -17.83 2.07
C TYR A 715 5.54 -16.99 3.18
#